data_26858b395fb710aaec0c19eaeaaa5c08
#
_entry.id   26858b395fb710aaec0c19eaeaaa5c08
#
_cell.length_a   1.000
_cell.length_b   1.000
_cell.length_c   1.000
_cell.angle_alpha   90.00
_cell.angle_beta   90.00
_cell.angle_gamma   90.00
#
_symmetry.space_group_name_H-M   'P 1'
#
loop_
_entity.id
_entity.type
_entity.pdbx_description
1 polymer ?
#
loop_
_entity_poly.entity_id
_entity_poly.type
_entity_poly.pdbx_seq_one_letter_code
_entity_poly.pdbx_strand_id
1 'polypeptide(L)'
;MVNKRATIHVTGIVQGVGFRPFVYRIAKSLSLSGYVLNLGDAGVEITVEGEETQIQELIHTIRNNSPSISRIDTLDLEWSDPQDEFEEFQIQKSSTIRNEDAIPVLPPDIAICKDCVNDLIRKRSRWYLYPFTSCAACGPRFSTITDLPYDRPNTTMLDFPLCDTCNTGYTNPLDRRYHAQTTACHDCGPAYRLVDNKGTMIASTNIIERTAQLIDEGAIVAIQGISGTHIATKTSSHEPIETLRLRKKRSHRPFAIMIRDLSTLKQLTHINELEEKILTSWRRPIVLVSKNSGNLKNAVLPVIPAESLESIAPGLDSIGVMLPYAPIHHLLFRNTNEPALVLTSANPTGMPMYIEPEIIMNELRDIVDYFLVHNRRIHQRADDSVVKLIDKTNPVFIRRARGYVPEPLLFNGPWETLKVIGVGPEEKATGSISKSGRIYMTQHIGDTNQIENIEFLSDAINHMLHLLDINKPDAISCDLHPEFLSTDFAERIAAEYEIPLYRIQHHHAHLATIMVDGLIPYDSRIICITADGFGYGSDNNAWGGEILVGDYSDSIRRGGLKVQEYTGGDLSAIYAARSLIGILGNRMDKKRLLHLLGSSRIAPDTEVSEKILDVLLHAKRQNVNKLLEDLAYIMYMCT
;
A
#
# COMPACT_ATOMS: atom_id res chain seq x y z
N MET A 1 -49.89 0.87 15.28
CA MET A 1 -48.55 1.07 14.69
C MET A 1 -48.74 1.18 13.21
N VAL A 2 -48.11 2.12 12.54
CA VAL A 2 -48.32 2.38 11.11
C VAL A 2 -47.24 1.61 10.34
N ASN A 3 -47.69 0.66 9.51
CA ASN A 3 -46.80 0.00 8.59
C ASN A 3 -46.45 0.94 7.44
N LYS A 4 -45.19 0.97 7.05
CA LYS A 4 -44.66 1.76 5.94
C LYS A 4 -43.70 0.95 5.11
N ARG A 5 -43.43 1.44 3.92
CA ARG A 5 -42.34 0.97 3.04
C ARG A 5 -41.29 2.08 2.96
N ALA A 6 -40.01 1.67 3.00
CA ALA A 6 -38.89 2.56 2.75
C ALA A 6 -37.93 1.94 1.72
N THR A 7 -37.52 2.75 0.75
CA THR A 7 -36.43 2.41 -0.18
C THR A 7 -35.23 3.26 0.20
N ILE A 8 -34.09 2.60 0.45
CA ILE A 8 -32.87 3.20 0.96
C ILE A 8 -31.76 2.91 -0.05
N HIS A 9 -31.15 3.95 -0.60
CA HIS A 9 -29.99 3.85 -1.47
C HIS A 9 -28.74 4.22 -0.69
N VAL A 10 -27.76 3.32 -0.65
CA VAL A 10 -26.51 3.50 0.09
C VAL A 10 -25.33 3.43 -0.87
N THR A 11 -24.52 4.51 -0.92
CA THR A 11 -23.29 4.55 -1.70
C THR A 11 -22.05 4.60 -0.80
N GLY A 12 -20.88 4.34 -1.36
CA GLY A 12 -19.61 4.27 -0.64
C GLY A 12 -18.98 2.88 -0.68
N ILE A 13 -18.11 2.57 0.29
CA ILE A 13 -17.52 1.23 0.43
C ILE A 13 -18.52 0.31 1.15
N VAL A 14 -19.52 -0.17 0.40
CA VAL A 14 -20.61 -1.02 0.92
C VAL A 14 -20.66 -2.39 0.23
N GLN A 15 -19.71 -2.68 -0.65
CA GLN A 15 -19.59 -3.97 -1.35
C GLN A 15 -18.28 -4.68 -0.97
N GLY A 16 -18.29 -6.01 -0.96
CA GLY A 16 -17.13 -6.81 -0.58
C GLY A 16 -16.73 -6.72 0.89
N VAL A 17 -17.51 -6.03 1.72
CA VAL A 17 -17.24 -5.74 3.14
C VAL A 17 -18.26 -6.38 4.11
N GLY A 18 -19.12 -7.26 3.60
CA GLY A 18 -20.14 -7.93 4.40
C GLY A 18 -21.37 -7.07 4.71
N PHE A 19 -21.60 -5.98 3.96
CA PHE A 19 -22.69 -5.04 4.20
C PHE A 19 -24.09 -5.67 3.96
N ARG A 20 -24.32 -6.37 2.84
CA ARG A 20 -25.61 -7.05 2.58
C ARG A 20 -26.01 -8.08 3.64
N PRO A 21 -25.13 -9.02 4.06
CA PRO A 21 -25.41 -9.91 5.19
C PRO A 21 -25.67 -9.18 6.51
N PHE A 22 -25.02 -8.04 6.74
CA PHE A 22 -25.25 -7.20 7.92
C PHE A 22 -26.67 -6.65 7.90
N VAL A 23 -27.10 -6.00 6.80
CA VAL A 23 -28.47 -5.48 6.63
C VAL A 23 -29.49 -6.60 6.80
N TYR A 24 -29.26 -7.77 6.16
CA TYR A 24 -30.14 -8.94 6.28
C TYR A 24 -30.35 -9.37 7.73
N ARG A 25 -29.28 -9.50 8.50
CA ARG A 25 -29.39 -9.92 9.91
C ARG A 25 -30.17 -8.94 10.76
N ILE A 26 -29.96 -7.63 10.56
CA ILE A 26 -30.71 -6.61 11.29
C ILE A 26 -32.17 -6.59 10.88
N ALA A 27 -32.47 -6.58 9.59
CA ALA A 27 -33.85 -6.62 9.09
C ALA A 27 -34.63 -7.82 9.64
N LYS A 28 -34.00 -9.01 9.65
CA LYS A 28 -34.58 -10.22 10.25
C LYS A 28 -34.78 -10.08 11.76
N SER A 29 -33.83 -9.48 12.50
CA SER A 29 -33.97 -9.27 13.96
C SER A 29 -35.08 -8.29 14.33
N LEU A 30 -35.36 -7.34 13.42
CA LEU A 30 -36.44 -6.37 13.54
C LEU A 30 -37.77 -6.84 12.91
N SER A 31 -37.84 -8.10 12.44
CA SER A 31 -39.05 -8.67 11.79
C SER A 31 -39.54 -7.85 10.59
N LEU A 32 -38.63 -7.21 9.86
CA LEU A 32 -38.93 -6.49 8.62
C LEU A 32 -38.97 -7.46 7.43
N SER A 33 -39.84 -7.19 6.47
CA SER A 33 -39.87 -7.85 5.16
C SER A 33 -39.24 -6.96 4.09
N GLY A 34 -38.90 -7.55 2.91
CA GLY A 34 -38.27 -6.80 1.82
C GLY A 34 -37.00 -7.44 1.26
N TYR A 35 -36.08 -6.61 0.77
CA TYR A 35 -34.82 -7.11 0.21
C TYR A 35 -33.67 -6.13 0.35
N VAL A 36 -32.47 -6.68 0.19
CA VAL A 36 -31.23 -5.93 -0.05
C VAL A 36 -30.60 -6.40 -1.36
N LEU A 37 -30.29 -5.46 -2.24
CA LEU A 37 -29.81 -5.68 -3.60
C LEU A 37 -28.51 -4.90 -3.81
N ASN A 38 -27.52 -5.54 -4.44
CA ASN A 38 -26.34 -4.86 -4.96
C ASN A 38 -26.63 -4.37 -6.39
N LEU A 39 -26.58 -3.05 -6.58
CA LEU A 39 -26.81 -2.40 -7.88
C LEU A 39 -25.51 -2.29 -8.73
N GLY A 40 -24.50 -3.12 -8.46
CA GLY A 40 -23.20 -2.97 -9.10
C GLY A 40 -22.56 -1.64 -8.70
N ASP A 41 -22.23 -0.82 -9.67
CA ASP A 41 -21.53 0.44 -9.45
C ASP A 41 -22.37 1.52 -8.72
N ALA A 42 -23.70 1.35 -8.70
CA ALA A 42 -24.63 2.31 -8.08
C ALA A 42 -24.82 2.12 -6.54
N GLY A 43 -24.05 1.21 -5.92
CA GLY A 43 -24.15 0.99 -4.48
C GLY A 43 -25.07 -0.16 -4.08
N VAL A 44 -25.82 0.02 -2.99
CA VAL A 44 -26.74 -0.98 -2.44
C VAL A 44 -28.12 -0.36 -2.27
N GLU A 45 -29.13 -1.02 -2.77
CA GLU A 45 -30.54 -0.72 -2.54
C GLU A 45 -31.12 -1.64 -1.48
N ILE A 46 -31.88 -1.06 -0.57
CA ILE A 46 -32.57 -1.77 0.50
C ILE A 46 -34.02 -1.34 0.47
N THR A 47 -34.92 -2.24 0.22
CA THR A 47 -36.36 -2.01 0.34
C THR A 47 -36.88 -2.78 1.54
N VAL A 48 -37.57 -2.08 2.44
CA VAL A 48 -38.11 -2.65 3.68
C VAL A 48 -39.55 -2.27 3.89
N GLU A 49 -40.33 -3.21 4.42
CA GLU A 49 -41.72 -3.02 4.87
C GLU A 49 -41.86 -3.49 6.32
N GLY A 50 -42.59 -2.72 7.12
CA GLY A 50 -42.86 -3.01 8.53
C GLY A 50 -43.22 -1.77 9.32
N GLU A 51 -43.16 -1.85 10.65
CA GLU A 51 -43.44 -0.70 11.51
C GLU A 51 -42.40 0.41 11.30
N GLU A 52 -42.86 1.65 11.20
CA GLU A 52 -42.01 2.82 10.98
C GLU A 52 -40.87 2.92 12.00
N THR A 53 -41.13 2.59 13.26
CA THR A 53 -40.13 2.59 14.33
C THR A 53 -39.01 1.58 14.12
N GLN A 54 -39.36 0.39 13.60
CA GLN A 54 -38.39 -0.67 13.28
C GLN A 54 -37.55 -0.30 12.07
N ILE A 55 -38.16 0.33 11.04
CA ILE A 55 -37.44 0.83 9.86
C ILE A 55 -36.45 1.93 10.27
N GLN A 56 -36.85 2.84 11.15
CA GLN A 56 -35.95 3.89 11.67
C GLN A 56 -34.79 3.30 12.49
N GLU A 57 -35.02 2.23 13.26
CA GLU A 57 -33.94 1.52 13.98
C GLU A 57 -32.97 0.84 13.02
N LEU A 58 -33.47 0.22 11.94
CA LEU A 58 -32.61 -0.31 10.88
C LEU A 58 -31.72 0.78 10.29
N ILE A 59 -32.29 1.93 9.90
CA ILE A 59 -31.55 3.07 9.34
C ILE A 59 -30.50 3.59 10.33
N HIS A 60 -30.89 3.77 11.60
CA HIS A 60 -29.96 4.18 12.66
C HIS A 60 -28.79 3.20 12.81
N THR A 61 -29.08 1.91 12.79
CA THR A 61 -28.07 0.86 12.91
C THR A 61 -27.16 0.81 11.69
N ILE A 62 -27.69 1.01 10.48
CA ILE A 62 -26.89 1.13 9.26
C ILE A 62 -25.92 2.30 9.35
N ARG A 63 -26.36 3.47 9.82
CA ARG A 63 -25.52 4.67 9.93
C ARG A 63 -24.42 4.54 11.00
N ASN A 64 -24.72 3.94 12.15
CA ASN A 64 -23.85 4.01 13.32
C ASN A 64 -23.08 2.71 13.62
N ASN A 65 -23.59 1.55 13.19
CA ASN A 65 -23.07 0.24 13.55
C ASN A 65 -22.72 -0.62 12.32
N SER A 66 -22.57 0.01 11.14
CA SER A 66 -22.17 -0.69 9.93
C SER A 66 -20.82 -1.41 10.10
N PRO A 67 -20.51 -2.44 9.31
CA PRO A 67 -19.22 -3.13 9.39
C PRO A 67 -18.07 -2.12 9.40
N SER A 68 -17.08 -2.31 10.26
CA SER A 68 -16.00 -1.34 10.51
C SER A 68 -15.17 -0.96 9.28
N ILE A 69 -15.36 -1.67 8.19
CA ILE A 69 -14.69 -1.50 6.91
C ILE A 69 -15.58 -0.73 5.92
N SER A 70 -16.90 -0.76 6.14
CA SER A 70 -17.82 0.00 5.29
C SER A 70 -17.66 1.50 5.55
N ARG A 71 -17.71 2.26 4.48
CA ARG A 71 -17.83 3.71 4.50
C ARG A 71 -19.07 4.07 3.71
N ILE A 72 -20.00 4.74 4.37
CA ILE A 72 -21.21 5.24 3.74
C ILE A 72 -20.93 6.68 3.32
N ASP A 73 -20.95 6.94 2.01
CA ASP A 73 -20.78 8.28 1.47
C ASP A 73 -22.12 8.99 1.40
N THR A 74 -23.20 8.32 0.90
CA THR A 74 -24.57 8.82 0.93
C THR A 74 -25.53 7.75 1.43
N LEU A 75 -26.64 8.19 2.02
CA LEU A 75 -27.78 7.35 2.38
C LEU A 75 -29.04 8.15 2.09
N ASP A 76 -29.66 7.85 0.95
CA ASP A 76 -30.89 8.47 0.47
C ASP A 76 -32.07 7.60 0.84
N LEU A 77 -33.17 8.22 1.28
CA LEU A 77 -34.34 7.55 1.86
C LEU A 77 -35.62 8.06 1.23
N GLU A 78 -36.39 7.14 0.66
CA GLU A 78 -37.73 7.40 0.14
C GLU A 78 -38.77 6.59 0.90
N TRP A 79 -39.83 7.26 1.37
CA TRP A 79 -40.95 6.63 2.06
C TRP A 79 -42.11 6.44 1.11
N SER A 80 -42.80 5.29 1.22
CA SER A 80 -44.03 4.98 0.49
C SER A 80 -45.00 4.15 1.33
N ASP A 81 -46.21 3.95 0.82
CA ASP A 81 -47.16 3.05 1.45
C ASP A 81 -46.72 1.59 1.24
N PRO A 82 -47.02 0.70 2.20
CA PRO A 82 -46.66 -0.72 2.09
C PRO A 82 -47.42 -1.34 0.91
N GLN A 83 -46.76 -2.27 0.23
CA GLN A 83 -47.31 -2.98 -0.93
C GLN A 83 -47.56 -4.45 -0.61
N ASP A 84 -47.13 -4.93 0.58
CA ASP A 84 -47.25 -6.32 1.04
C ASP A 84 -46.72 -7.36 0.03
N GLU A 85 -45.65 -6.95 -0.71
CA GLU A 85 -45.03 -7.77 -1.74
C GLU A 85 -44.13 -8.88 -1.20
N PHE A 86 -43.66 -8.72 0.05
CA PHE A 86 -42.65 -9.59 0.63
C PHE A 86 -43.11 -10.23 1.94
N GLU A 87 -43.09 -11.57 1.98
CA GLU A 87 -43.38 -12.32 3.21
C GLU A 87 -42.18 -12.25 4.20
N GLU A 88 -40.94 -12.19 3.67
CA GLU A 88 -39.71 -12.18 4.44
C GLU A 88 -38.65 -11.26 3.84
N PHE A 89 -37.65 -10.91 4.65
CA PHE A 89 -36.50 -10.18 4.15
C PHE A 89 -35.52 -11.11 3.40
N GLN A 90 -35.06 -10.68 2.22
CA GLN A 90 -34.24 -11.49 1.32
C GLN A 90 -33.00 -10.74 0.84
N ILE A 91 -31.93 -11.48 0.50
CA ILE A 91 -30.79 -10.94 -0.25
C ILE A 91 -30.99 -11.31 -1.72
N GLN A 92 -31.21 -10.32 -2.56
CA GLN A 92 -31.37 -10.53 -4.01
C GLN A 92 -30.00 -10.65 -4.71
N LYS A 93 -29.99 -11.31 -5.87
CA LYS A 93 -28.79 -11.40 -6.72
C LYS A 93 -28.37 -10.01 -7.20
N SER A 94 -27.08 -9.75 -7.22
CA SER A 94 -26.51 -8.49 -7.71
C SER A 94 -27.01 -8.19 -9.13
N SER A 95 -27.34 -6.93 -9.40
CA SER A 95 -27.61 -6.45 -10.74
C SER A 95 -26.31 -6.49 -11.57
N THR A 96 -26.42 -6.92 -12.82
CA THR A 96 -25.31 -6.89 -13.79
C THR A 96 -25.34 -5.64 -14.66
N ILE A 97 -26.24 -4.70 -14.38
CA ILE A 97 -26.35 -3.46 -15.14
C ILE A 97 -25.11 -2.61 -14.79
N ARG A 98 -24.22 -2.46 -15.76
CA ARG A 98 -23.13 -1.47 -15.72
C ARG A 98 -23.71 -0.16 -16.26
N ASN A 99 -23.59 0.90 -15.50
CA ASN A 99 -23.87 2.26 -15.95
C ASN A 99 -22.54 2.93 -16.26
N GLU A 100 -22.34 3.49 -17.44
CA GLU A 100 -21.06 4.15 -17.84
C GLU A 100 -20.64 5.26 -16.88
N ASP A 101 -21.60 5.93 -16.25
CA ASP A 101 -21.38 6.99 -15.27
C ASP A 101 -21.26 6.49 -13.83
N ALA A 102 -21.50 5.22 -13.58
CA ALA A 102 -21.45 4.68 -12.24
C ALA A 102 -20.01 4.55 -11.74
N ILE A 103 -19.87 4.73 -10.43
CA ILE A 103 -18.58 4.70 -9.74
C ILE A 103 -18.35 3.29 -9.20
N PRO A 104 -17.44 2.50 -9.80
CA PRO A 104 -17.21 1.14 -9.33
C PRO A 104 -16.58 1.16 -7.93
N VAL A 105 -17.13 0.32 -7.05
CA VAL A 105 -16.56 0.12 -5.71
C VAL A 105 -15.49 -0.96 -5.78
N LEU A 106 -14.23 -0.54 -5.74
CA LEU A 106 -13.08 -1.42 -5.75
C LEU A 106 -12.58 -1.63 -4.30
N PRO A 107 -12.86 -2.79 -3.68
CA PRO A 107 -12.45 -2.99 -2.29
C PRO A 107 -10.95 -3.28 -2.19
N PRO A 108 -10.21 -2.60 -1.27
CA PRO A 108 -8.81 -2.90 -1.00
C PRO A 108 -8.65 -4.21 -0.23
N ASP A 109 -7.42 -4.71 -0.16
CA ASP A 109 -7.07 -5.84 0.70
C ASP A 109 -7.24 -5.48 2.18
N ILE A 110 -7.85 -6.37 2.94
CA ILE A 110 -8.29 -6.15 4.32
C ILE A 110 -7.57 -7.12 5.25
N ALA A 111 -7.02 -6.60 6.34
CA ALA A 111 -6.39 -7.45 7.36
C ALA A 111 -7.39 -8.42 7.98
N ILE A 112 -6.89 -9.56 8.43
CA ILE A 112 -7.69 -10.59 9.11
C ILE A 112 -8.42 -10.00 10.33
N CYS A 113 -9.71 -10.26 10.46
CA CYS A 113 -10.52 -9.80 11.59
C CYS A 113 -10.33 -10.68 12.83
N LYS A 114 -10.71 -10.15 14.00
CA LYS A 114 -10.59 -10.86 15.29
C LYS A 114 -11.29 -12.21 15.30
N ASP A 115 -12.47 -12.33 14.67
CA ASP A 115 -13.21 -13.58 14.61
C ASP A 115 -12.48 -14.64 13.79
N CYS A 116 -11.86 -14.24 12.66
CA CYS A 116 -11.04 -15.15 11.87
C CYS A 116 -9.74 -15.54 12.59
N VAL A 117 -9.14 -14.65 13.37
CA VAL A 117 -8.03 -15.00 14.26
C VAL A 117 -8.48 -16.01 15.32
N ASN A 118 -9.66 -15.81 15.92
CA ASN A 118 -10.23 -16.79 16.87
C ASN A 118 -10.47 -18.16 16.23
N ASP A 119 -11.00 -18.20 15.00
CA ASP A 119 -11.16 -19.46 14.26
C ASP A 119 -9.80 -20.13 13.99
N LEU A 120 -8.79 -19.33 13.65
CA LEU A 120 -7.44 -19.80 13.36
C LEU A 120 -6.76 -20.51 14.55
N ILE A 121 -7.03 -20.06 15.78
CA ILE A 121 -6.37 -20.57 16.99
C ILE A 121 -7.23 -21.56 17.77
N ARG A 122 -8.53 -21.65 17.53
CA ARG A 122 -9.47 -22.53 18.26
C ARG A 122 -9.39 -23.96 17.70
N LYS A 123 -8.93 -24.93 18.49
CA LYS A 123 -8.76 -26.35 18.11
C LYS A 123 -10.02 -27.02 17.51
N ARG A 124 -11.21 -26.60 17.92
CA ARG A 124 -12.48 -27.14 17.42
C ARG A 124 -12.97 -26.44 16.14
N SER A 125 -12.28 -25.43 15.69
CA SER A 125 -12.64 -24.71 14.47
C SER A 125 -12.22 -25.53 13.24
N ARG A 126 -13.04 -25.55 12.21
CA ARG A 126 -12.70 -26.10 10.89
C ARG A 126 -11.49 -25.39 10.27
N TRP A 127 -11.26 -24.13 10.62
CA TRP A 127 -10.17 -23.28 10.14
C TRP A 127 -8.98 -23.25 11.11
N TYR A 128 -8.93 -24.18 12.06
CA TYR A 128 -7.80 -24.27 12.99
C TYR A 128 -6.49 -24.45 12.21
N LEU A 129 -5.54 -23.52 12.40
CA LEU A 129 -4.24 -23.44 11.72
C LEU A 129 -4.32 -23.31 10.17
N TYR A 130 -5.46 -22.89 9.61
CA TYR A 130 -5.59 -22.72 8.17
C TYR A 130 -5.08 -21.33 7.73
N PRO A 131 -3.96 -21.24 6.96
CA PRO A 131 -3.27 -19.98 6.69
C PRO A 131 -3.95 -19.06 5.66
N PHE A 132 -5.12 -19.44 5.13
CA PHE A 132 -5.93 -18.62 4.21
C PHE A 132 -7.33 -18.33 4.78
N THR A 133 -7.48 -18.44 6.09
CA THR A 133 -8.75 -18.17 6.78
C THR A 133 -9.21 -16.74 6.53
N SER A 134 -10.45 -16.59 6.04
CA SER A 134 -11.09 -15.30 5.79
C SER A 134 -12.60 -15.39 5.96
N CYS A 135 -13.29 -14.23 5.95
CA CYS A 135 -14.75 -14.14 5.95
C CYS A 135 -15.20 -12.97 5.07
N ALA A 136 -16.51 -12.68 5.03
CA ALA A 136 -17.05 -11.57 4.24
C ALA A 136 -16.46 -10.19 4.63
N ALA A 137 -15.94 -10.04 5.86
CA ALA A 137 -15.40 -8.80 6.39
C ALA A 137 -13.87 -8.70 6.38
N CYS A 138 -13.11 -9.69 5.90
CA CYS A 138 -11.65 -9.65 5.92
C CYS A 138 -11.01 -10.52 4.83
N GLY A 139 -9.71 -10.37 4.64
CA GLY A 139 -8.92 -11.12 3.68
C GLY A 139 -8.63 -10.35 2.39
N PRO A 140 -8.02 -11.00 1.40
CA PRO A 140 -7.66 -10.38 0.13
C PRO A 140 -8.89 -9.97 -0.69
N ARG A 141 -8.73 -8.89 -1.45
CA ARG A 141 -9.71 -8.33 -2.39
C ARG A 141 -9.00 -7.91 -3.67
N PHE A 142 -8.43 -6.70 -3.70
CA PHE A 142 -7.74 -6.14 -4.86
C PHE A 142 -6.65 -7.06 -5.42
N SER A 143 -5.86 -7.67 -4.55
CA SER A 143 -4.81 -8.62 -4.98
C SER A 143 -5.32 -9.89 -5.67
N THR A 144 -6.64 -10.16 -5.58
CA THR A 144 -7.26 -11.37 -6.16
C THR A 144 -8.32 -11.09 -7.22
N ILE A 145 -8.82 -9.85 -7.33
CA ILE A 145 -9.86 -9.46 -8.29
C ILE A 145 -9.31 -9.51 -9.71
N THR A 146 -9.99 -10.22 -10.59
CA THR A 146 -9.71 -10.28 -12.02
C THR A 146 -10.72 -9.50 -12.85
N ASP A 147 -11.96 -9.37 -12.36
CA ASP A 147 -13.06 -8.64 -12.99
C ASP A 147 -14.12 -8.21 -11.96
N LEU A 148 -15.06 -7.37 -12.39
CA LEU A 148 -16.23 -6.96 -11.60
C LEU A 148 -17.52 -7.62 -12.15
N PRO A 149 -18.56 -7.80 -11.31
CA PRO A 149 -18.61 -7.51 -9.87
C PRO A 149 -17.70 -8.42 -9.05
N TYR A 150 -17.33 -7.98 -7.83
CA TYR A 150 -16.50 -8.76 -6.91
C TYR A 150 -17.27 -10.00 -6.45
N ASP A 151 -17.24 -11.03 -7.26
CA ASP A 151 -17.79 -12.36 -6.99
C ASP A 151 -16.71 -13.42 -7.23
N ARG A 152 -16.83 -14.60 -6.59
CA ARG A 152 -15.79 -15.63 -6.61
C ARG A 152 -15.31 -16.04 -8.02
N PRO A 153 -16.17 -16.18 -9.04
CA PRO A 153 -15.72 -16.45 -10.41
C PRO A 153 -14.80 -15.36 -11.00
N ASN A 154 -14.94 -14.13 -10.53
CA ASN A 154 -14.16 -12.97 -10.95
C ASN A 154 -12.94 -12.73 -10.04
N THR A 155 -12.45 -13.77 -9.38
CA THR A 155 -11.25 -13.73 -8.52
C THR A 155 -10.35 -14.94 -8.79
N THR A 156 -9.10 -14.87 -8.35
CA THR A 156 -8.16 -16.01 -8.40
C THR A 156 -8.61 -17.21 -7.55
N MET A 157 -9.67 -17.07 -6.76
CA MET A 157 -10.28 -18.17 -6.01
C MET A 157 -11.19 -19.07 -6.87
N LEU A 158 -11.41 -18.71 -8.13
CA LEU A 158 -12.03 -19.60 -9.14
C LEU A 158 -11.27 -20.94 -9.23
N ASP A 159 -9.96 -20.92 -9.06
CA ASP A 159 -9.09 -22.11 -9.10
C ASP A 159 -9.33 -23.08 -7.93
N PHE A 160 -10.13 -22.68 -6.91
CA PHE A 160 -10.39 -23.43 -5.69
C PHE A 160 -11.91 -23.63 -5.46
N PRO A 161 -12.56 -24.59 -6.12
CA PRO A 161 -13.99 -24.90 -5.91
C PRO A 161 -14.28 -25.21 -4.44
N LEU A 162 -15.39 -24.69 -3.92
CA LEU A 162 -15.77 -24.91 -2.53
C LEU A 162 -16.19 -26.38 -2.30
N CYS A 163 -15.72 -26.98 -1.21
CA CYS A 163 -16.30 -28.23 -0.72
C CYS A 163 -17.71 -27.99 -0.15
N ASP A 164 -18.52 -29.04 0.00
CA ASP A 164 -19.92 -28.95 0.44
C ASP A 164 -20.10 -28.15 1.73
N THR A 165 -19.23 -28.35 2.70
CA THR A 165 -19.30 -27.64 3.99
C THR A 165 -18.99 -26.14 3.83
N CYS A 166 -17.98 -25.78 3.03
CA CYS A 166 -17.69 -24.37 2.77
C CYS A 166 -18.78 -23.73 1.91
N ASN A 167 -19.37 -24.47 0.97
CA ASN A 167 -20.49 -24.01 0.15
C ASN A 167 -21.75 -23.75 0.99
N THR A 168 -22.05 -24.62 1.98
CA THR A 168 -23.15 -24.39 2.92
C THR A 168 -22.99 -23.07 3.67
N GLY A 169 -21.78 -22.76 4.20
CA GLY A 169 -21.52 -21.46 4.85
C GLY A 169 -21.55 -20.29 3.86
N TYR A 170 -21.07 -20.52 2.63
CA TYR A 170 -21.07 -19.50 1.56
C TYR A 170 -22.49 -19.10 1.11
N THR A 171 -23.43 -20.02 1.13
CA THR A 171 -24.83 -19.81 0.69
C THR A 171 -25.78 -19.47 1.84
N ASN A 172 -25.38 -19.65 3.10
CA ASN A 172 -26.21 -19.35 4.27
C ASN A 172 -26.07 -17.88 4.73
N PRO A 173 -27.11 -17.04 4.60
CA PRO A 173 -27.05 -15.62 4.98
C PRO A 173 -26.76 -15.36 6.46
N LEU A 174 -26.98 -16.34 7.34
CA LEU A 174 -26.69 -16.25 8.76
C LEU A 174 -25.22 -16.55 9.08
N ASP A 175 -24.49 -17.20 8.16
CA ASP A 175 -23.07 -17.47 8.34
C ASP A 175 -22.24 -16.21 8.04
N ARG A 176 -21.19 -15.95 8.82
CA ARG A 176 -20.26 -14.83 8.58
C ARG A 176 -19.41 -15.00 7.31
N ARG A 177 -19.43 -16.18 6.69
CA ARG A 177 -18.81 -16.48 5.39
C ARG A 177 -19.78 -16.42 4.21
N TYR A 178 -21.00 -15.98 4.44
CA TYR A 178 -21.97 -15.76 3.37
C TYR A 178 -21.38 -14.84 2.30
N HIS A 179 -21.31 -15.33 1.07
CA HIS A 179 -20.67 -14.64 -0.07
C HIS A 179 -19.26 -14.10 0.23
N ALA A 180 -18.51 -14.75 1.11
CA ALA A 180 -17.10 -14.46 1.32
C ALA A 180 -16.27 -15.04 0.18
N GLN A 181 -15.94 -14.25 -0.83
CA GLN A 181 -15.38 -14.71 -2.09
C GLN A 181 -14.06 -15.48 -1.92
N THR A 182 -13.28 -15.13 -0.89
CA THR A 182 -11.99 -15.77 -0.60
C THR A 182 -12.06 -16.85 0.48
N THR A 183 -13.27 -17.28 0.90
CA THR A 183 -13.40 -18.35 1.89
C THR A 183 -12.96 -19.70 1.31
N ALA A 184 -12.29 -20.48 2.14
CA ALA A 184 -11.87 -21.85 1.86
C ALA A 184 -11.48 -22.56 3.17
N CYS A 185 -11.15 -23.84 3.11
CA CYS A 185 -10.60 -24.60 4.25
C CYS A 185 -9.45 -25.52 3.77
N HIS A 186 -8.91 -26.34 4.68
CA HIS A 186 -7.83 -27.28 4.34
C HIS A 186 -8.15 -28.22 3.17
N ASP A 187 -9.44 -28.57 2.98
CA ASP A 187 -9.85 -29.54 1.96
C ASP A 187 -10.02 -28.91 0.56
N CYS A 188 -10.40 -27.62 0.50
CA CYS A 188 -10.80 -27.01 -0.77
C CYS A 188 -10.04 -25.75 -1.13
N GLY A 189 -9.11 -25.30 -0.31
CA GLY A 189 -8.42 -24.04 -0.52
C GLY A 189 -6.93 -24.18 -0.82
N PRO A 190 -6.27 -23.05 -1.00
CA PRO A 190 -4.84 -23.02 -1.24
C PRO A 190 -4.02 -23.58 -0.07
N ALA A 191 -2.81 -24.03 -0.40
CA ALA A 191 -1.87 -24.59 0.55
C ALA A 191 -0.47 -24.02 0.36
N TYR A 192 0.31 -23.97 1.45
CA TYR A 192 1.72 -23.65 1.42
C TYR A 192 2.59 -24.88 1.17
N ARG A 193 3.77 -24.65 0.60
CA ARG A 193 4.89 -25.59 0.56
C ARG A 193 6.15 -24.90 1.08
N LEU A 194 6.98 -25.65 1.82
CA LEU A 194 8.30 -25.19 2.29
C LEU A 194 9.38 -25.87 1.47
N VAL A 195 10.28 -25.06 0.90
CA VAL A 195 11.34 -25.52 -0.01
C VAL A 195 12.66 -24.87 0.40
N ASP A 196 13.77 -25.57 0.34
CA ASP A 196 15.09 -24.96 0.54
C ASP A 196 15.58 -24.21 -0.71
N ASN A 197 16.67 -23.48 -0.59
CA ASN A 197 17.24 -22.70 -1.70
C ASN A 197 17.86 -23.57 -2.83
N LYS A 198 17.86 -24.88 -2.68
CA LYS A 198 18.26 -25.86 -3.72
C LYS A 198 17.06 -26.46 -4.45
N GLY A 199 15.84 -26.08 -4.05
CA GLY A 199 14.60 -26.60 -4.62
C GLY A 199 14.10 -27.90 -3.97
N THR A 200 14.67 -28.31 -2.84
CA THR A 200 14.26 -29.53 -2.13
C THR A 200 13.07 -29.23 -1.21
N MET A 201 11.99 -30.02 -1.33
CA MET A 201 10.84 -29.94 -0.44
C MET A 201 11.22 -30.35 0.99
N ILE A 202 10.89 -29.52 1.96
CA ILE A 202 11.08 -29.83 3.38
C ILE A 202 9.84 -30.57 3.89
N ALA A 203 10.00 -31.84 4.20
CA ALA A 203 8.95 -32.67 4.79
C ALA A 203 8.73 -32.27 6.25
N SER A 204 7.49 -31.87 6.59
CA SER A 204 7.08 -31.59 7.96
C SER A 204 5.57 -31.80 8.08
N THR A 205 5.12 -32.28 9.23
CA THR A 205 3.70 -32.38 9.57
C THR A 205 3.06 -31.00 9.76
N ASN A 206 3.86 -29.99 10.12
CA ASN A 206 3.45 -28.58 10.25
C ASN A 206 4.54 -27.68 9.67
N ILE A 207 4.43 -27.39 8.38
CA ILE A 207 5.42 -26.59 7.65
C ILE A 207 5.55 -25.15 8.18
N ILE A 208 4.47 -24.58 8.74
CA ILE A 208 4.50 -23.21 9.28
C ILE A 208 5.25 -23.19 10.60
N GLU A 209 5.06 -24.18 11.45
CA GLU A 209 5.83 -24.37 12.68
C GLU A 209 7.32 -24.57 12.34
N ARG A 210 7.63 -25.43 11.36
CA ARG A 210 9.02 -25.62 10.92
C ARG A 210 9.64 -24.33 10.36
N THR A 211 8.86 -23.54 9.63
CA THR A 211 9.31 -22.23 9.14
C THR A 211 9.62 -21.27 10.29
N ALA A 212 8.79 -21.23 11.33
CA ALA A 212 9.04 -20.41 12.52
C ALA A 212 10.31 -20.84 13.26
N GLN A 213 10.53 -22.15 13.42
CA GLN A 213 11.76 -22.70 14.01
C GLN A 213 13.01 -22.32 13.19
N LEU A 214 12.95 -22.42 11.87
CA LEU A 214 14.06 -22.00 10.98
C LEU A 214 14.39 -20.52 11.16
N ILE A 215 13.37 -19.66 11.29
CA ILE A 215 13.56 -18.24 11.59
C ILE A 215 14.22 -18.05 12.96
N ASP A 216 13.78 -18.78 14.00
CA ASP A 216 14.38 -18.74 15.35
C ASP A 216 15.84 -19.21 15.32
N GLU A 217 16.17 -20.17 14.44
CA GLU A 217 17.54 -20.63 14.17
C GLU A 217 18.40 -19.59 13.44
N GLY A 218 17.79 -18.50 12.90
CA GLY A 218 18.48 -17.41 12.20
C GLY A 218 18.42 -17.51 10.68
N ALA A 219 17.62 -18.42 10.12
CA ALA A 219 17.44 -18.52 8.69
C ALA A 219 16.74 -17.27 8.10
N ILE A 220 17.05 -16.98 6.86
CA ILE A 220 16.40 -15.97 6.03
C ILE A 220 15.38 -16.70 5.15
N VAL A 221 14.10 -16.37 5.27
CA VAL A 221 13.00 -17.09 4.62
C VAL A 221 12.18 -16.17 3.74
N ALA A 222 11.97 -16.52 2.47
CA ALA A 222 10.97 -15.86 1.63
C ALA A 222 9.58 -16.43 1.95
N ILE A 223 8.63 -15.55 2.27
CA ILE A 223 7.26 -15.91 2.67
C ILE A 223 6.29 -15.23 1.72
N GLN A 224 5.60 -16.00 0.90
CA GLN A 224 4.57 -15.49 0.02
C GLN A 224 3.30 -15.16 0.83
N GLY A 225 2.85 -13.91 0.74
CA GLY A 225 1.73 -13.37 1.51
C GLY A 225 0.44 -13.19 0.69
N ILE A 226 -0.32 -12.14 1.02
CA ILE A 226 -1.60 -11.83 0.36
C ILE A 226 -1.37 -11.24 -1.04
N SER A 227 -0.55 -10.20 -1.13
CA SER A 227 -0.36 -9.37 -2.33
C SER A 227 1.08 -9.39 -2.85
N GLY A 228 1.93 -10.27 -2.33
CA GLY A 228 3.32 -10.41 -2.72
C GLY A 228 4.13 -11.22 -1.74
N THR A 229 5.45 -11.20 -1.90
CA THR A 229 6.38 -12.01 -1.12
C THR A 229 7.24 -11.12 -0.24
N HIS A 230 7.47 -11.54 0.99
CA HIS A 230 8.38 -10.88 1.93
C HIS A 230 9.58 -11.78 2.25
N ILE A 231 10.70 -11.16 2.58
CA ILE A 231 11.83 -11.85 3.18
C ILE A 231 11.80 -11.58 4.68
N ALA A 232 11.81 -12.65 5.47
CA ALA A 232 11.75 -12.61 6.91
C ALA A 232 12.99 -13.20 7.56
N THR A 233 13.42 -12.62 8.68
CA THR A 233 14.40 -13.20 9.61
C THR A 233 14.16 -12.67 11.02
N LYS A 234 14.80 -13.26 12.03
CA LYS A 234 14.66 -12.86 13.44
C LYS A 234 15.24 -11.49 13.73
N THR A 235 14.78 -10.88 14.83
CA THR A 235 15.27 -9.58 15.30
C THR A 235 16.09 -9.66 16.59
N SER A 236 16.12 -10.83 17.26
CA SER A 236 16.82 -11.04 18.52
C SER A 236 18.35 -11.06 18.40
N SER A 237 18.90 -11.16 17.20
CA SER A 237 20.32 -11.00 16.92
C SER A 237 20.55 -10.24 15.61
N HIS A 238 21.68 -9.54 15.52
CA HIS A 238 22.00 -8.67 14.37
C HIS A 238 22.57 -9.46 13.17
N GLU A 239 23.22 -10.61 13.39
CA GLU A 239 23.94 -11.34 12.34
C GLU A 239 23.07 -11.77 11.16
N PRO A 240 21.83 -12.32 11.35
CA PRO A 240 20.95 -12.64 10.23
C PRO A 240 20.51 -11.39 9.45
N ILE A 241 20.37 -10.24 10.13
CA ILE A 241 19.99 -8.97 9.52
C ILE A 241 21.12 -8.46 8.64
N GLU A 242 22.35 -8.47 9.13
CA GLU A 242 23.53 -8.07 8.36
C GLU A 242 23.75 -9.04 7.16
N THR A 243 23.55 -10.33 7.36
CA THR A 243 23.59 -11.32 6.27
C THR A 243 22.57 -10.98 5.19
N LEU A 244 21.34 -10.64 5.58
CA LEU A 244 20.30 -10.20 4.66
C LEU A 244 20.69 -8.92 3.92
N ARG A 245 21.29 -7.94 4.61
CA ARG A 245 21.80 -6.72 3.98
C ARG A 245 22.84 -7.00 2.91
N LEU A 246 23.81 -7.83 3.24
CA LEU A 246 24.88 -8.21 2.31
C LEU A 246 24.30 -8.92 1.07
N ARG A 247 23.44 -9.93 1.27
CA ARG A 247 22.84 -10.69 0.16
C ARG A 247 21.92 -9.82 -0.72
N LYS A 248 21.17 -8.88 -0.13
CA LYS A 248 20.32 -7.92 -0.88
C LYS A 248 21.11 -6.74 -1.46
N LYS A 249 22.41 -6.61 -1.17
CA LYS A 249 23.23 -5.43 -1.53
C LYS A 249 22.57 -4.12 -1.10
N ARG A 250 22.02 -4.10 0.13
CA ARG A 250 21.23 -3.00 0.68
C ARG A 250 21.93 -2.43 1.92
N SER A 251 22.90 -1.53 1.70
CA SER A 251 23.78 -1.02 2.76
C SER A 251 23.04 -0.10 3.76
N HIS A 252 22.23 0.85 3.29
CA HIS A 252 21.69 1.92 4.13
C HIS A 252 20.15 1.96 4.20
N ARG A 253 19.43 1.49 3.16
CA ARG A 253 17.95 1.54 3.18
C ARG A 253 17.40 0.71 4.35
N PRO A 254 16.50 1.28 5.19
CA PRO A 254 15.96 0.58 6.36
C PRO A 254 15.10 -0.62 5.95
N PHE A 255 15.03 -1.61 6.83
CA PHE A 255 14.02 -2.66 6.79
C PHE A 255 12.83 -2.28 7.66
N ALA A 256 11.63 -2.73 7.29
CA ALA A 256 10.49 -2.73 8.18
C ALA A 256 10.51 -3.98 9.07
N ILE A 257 9.89 -3.88 10.24
CA ILE A 257 9.64 -5.02 11.11
C ILE A 257 8.14 -5.26 11.27
N MET A 258 7.75 -6.53 11.31
CA MET A 258 6.44 -6.93 11.80
C MET A 258 6.58 -7.30 13.27
N ILE A 259 5.86 -6.59 14.13
CA ILE A 259 5.88 -6.83 15.55
C ILE A 259 4.72 -7.75 15.95
N ARG A 260 4.95 -8.63 16.93
CA ARG A 260 3.97 -9.64 17.37
C ARG A 260 2.59 -9.06 17.66
N ASP A 261 2.54 -8.01 18.45
CA ASP A 261 1.33 -7.34 18.89
C ASP A 261 1.61 -5.92 19.42
N LEU A 262 0.55 -5.19 19.69
CA LEU A 262 0.63 -3.83 20.19
C LEU A 262 1.28 -3.74 21.58
N SER A 263 1.10 -4.74 22.44
CA SER A 263 1.68 -4.75 23.77
C SER A 263 3.20 -4.85 23.70
N THR A 264 3.71 -5.66 22.79
CA THR A 264 5.14 -5.77 22.49
C THR A 264 5.70 -4.47 21.91
N LEU A 265 4.95 -3.79 21.01
CA LEU A 265 5.35 -2.50 20.47
C LEU A 265 5.48 -1.41 21.55
N LYS A 266 4.51 -1.33 22.46
CA LYS A 266 4.53 -0.39 23.59
C LYS A 266 5.68 -0.62 24.57
N GLN A 267 6.29 -1.80 24.57
CA GLN A 267 7.52 -2.08 25.31
C GLN A 267 8.77 -1.67 24.55
N LEU A 268 8.69 -1.62 23.21
CA LEU A 268 9.81 -1.24 22.36
C LEU A 268 9.94 0.29 22.22
N THR A 269 8.81 0.98 22.05
CA THR A 269 8.79 2.43 21.82
C THR A 269 7.49 3.07 22.32
N HIS A 270 7.54 4.38 22.53
CA HIS A 270 6.34 5.17 22.80
C HIS A 270 5.62 5.48 21.49
N ILE A 271 4.33 5.17 21.42
CA ILE A 271 3.45 5.53 20.31
C ILE A 271 2.30 6.38 20.81
N ASN A 272 1.84 7.33 19.99
CA ASN A 272 0.68 8.15 20.29
C ASN A 272 -0.62 7.45 19.88
N GLU A 273 -1.78 8.02 20.26
CA GLU A 273 -3.10 7.43 19.99
C GLU A 273 -3.42 7.29 18.49
N LEU A 274 -2.95 8.24 17.66
CA LEU A 274 -3.18 8.19 16.22
C LEU A 274 -2.31 7.12 15.55
N GLU A 275 -1.03 7.00 15.94
CA GLU A 275 -0.16 5.89 15.50
C GLU A 275 -0.76 4.55 15.87
N GLU A 276 -1.26 4.40 17.09
CA GLU A 276 -1.96 3.18 17.53
C GLU A 276 -3.21 2.90 16.69
N LYS A 277 -4.03 3.93 16.43
CA LYS A 277 -5.23 3.82 15.61
C LYS A 277 -4.91 3.39 14.18
N ILE A 278 -3.87 3.94 13.58
CA ILE A 278 -3.43 3.60 12.21
C ILE A 278 -2.88 2.16 12.19
N LEU A 279 -1.99 1.81 13.11
CA LEU A 279 -1.40 0.47 13.23
C LEU A 279 -2.45 -0.62 13.46
N THR A 280 -3.48 -0.34 14.25
CA THR A 280 -4.54 -1.30 14.59
C THR A 280 -5.71 -1.28 13.61
N SER A 281 -5.72 -0.34 12.65
CA SER A 281 -6.75 -0.28 11.62
C SER A 281 -6.79 -1.57 10.79
N TRP A 282 -7.87 -1.81 10.09
CA TRP A 282 -8.01 -2.93 9.15
C TRP A 282 -7.05 -2.85 7.95
N ARG A 283 -6.39 -1.71 7.74
CA ARG A 283 -5.40 -1.48 6.68
C ARG A 283 -4.01 -2.02 7.06
N ARG A 284 -3.65 -1.96 8.36
CA ARG A 284 -2.35 -2.45 8.89
C ARG A 284 -1.16 -1.97 8.06
N PRO A 285 -0.96 -0.68 7.85
CA PRO A 285 0.22 -0.17 7.15
C PRO A 285 1.48 -0.31 8.00
N ILE A 286 2.63 -0.10 7.36
CA ILE A 286 3.87 0.23 8.06
C ILE A 286 3.74 1.68 8.57
N VAL A 287 3.97 1.89 9.86
CA VAL A 287 4.03 3.22 10.47
C VAL A 287 5.46 3.49 10.92
N LEU A 288 6.00 4.64 10.54
CA LEU A 288 7.31 5.08 11.01
C LEU A 288 7.17 5.63 12.43
N VAL A 289 7.72 4.91 13.40
CA VAL A 289 7.71 5.29 14.82
C VAL A 289 9.13 5.62 15.30
N SER A 290 9.25 6.39 16.38
CA SER A 290 10.54 6.74 16.94
C SER A 290 11.33 5.50 17.38
N LYS A 291 12.62 5.43 17.03
CA LYS A 291 13.55 4.38 17.46
C LYS A 291 14.05 4.61 18.90
N ASN A 292 13.90 5.82 19.43
CA ASN A 292 14.35 6.17 20.76
C ASN A 292 13.45 5.60 21.85
N SER A 293 13.88 4.52 22.42
CA SER A 293 13.29 3.90 23.61
C SER A 293 13.64 4.73 24.85
N GLY A 294 12.81 5.75 25.13
CA GLY A 294 12.87 6.40 26.44
C GLY A 294 12.57 5.37 27.54
N ASN A 295 13.59 5.01 28.35
CA ASN A 295 13.46 4.30 29.63
C ASN A 295 12.74 2.94 29.66
N LEU A 296 13.17 1.97 28.85
CA LEU A 296 12.68 0.57 28.97
C LEU A 296 13.52 -0.27 29.94
N LYS A 297 13.86 0.25 31.14
CA LYS A 297 14.65 -0.45 32.15
C LYS A 297 13.94 -1.66 32.79
N ASN A 298 12.66 -1.91 32.51
CA ASN A 298 11.83 -2.94 33.16
C ASN A 298 11.09 -3.89 32.19
N ALA A 299 11.55 -4.07 30.96
CA ALA A 299 10.89 -5.00 30.03
C ALA A 299 11.19 -6.47 30.41
N VAL A 300 10.12 -7.25 30.64
CA VAL A 300 10.17 -8.68 31.00
C VAL A 300 10.31 -9.58 29.75
N LEU A 301 10.15 -9.04 28.55
CA LEU A 301 10.25 -9.77 27.26
C LEU A 301 11.59 -9.51 26.58
N PRO A 302 12.05 -10.42 25.70
CA PRO A 302 13.25 -10.19 24.91
C PRO A 302 13.06 -8.94 24.06
N VAL A 303 13.71 -7.85 24.49
CA VAL A 303 13.74 -6.60 23.76
C VAL A 303 14.61 -6.80 22.52
N ILE A 304 14.28 -6.17 21.41
CA ILE A 304 15.16 -6.15 20.24
C ILE A 304 16.47 -5.46 20.65
N PRO A 305 17.64 -6.11 20.50
CA PRO A 305 18.92 -5.51 20.85
C PRO A 305 19.17 -4.21 20.08
N ALA A 306 19.90 -3.26 20.71
CA ALA A 306 20.22 -1.99 20.07
C ALA A 306 21.02 -2.17 18.76
N GLU A 307 21.90 -3.16 18.71
CA GLU A 307 22.67 -3.53 17.52
C GLU A 307 21.75 -4.02 16.39
N SER A 308 20.72 -4.83 16.71
CA SER A 308 19.71 -5.26 15.74
C SER A 308 18.88 -4.08 15.23
N LEU A 309 18.50 -3.13 16.11
CA LEU A 309 17.77 -1.93 15.70
C LEU A 309 18.63 -1.06 14.78
N GLU A 310 19.94 -0.95 15.05
CA GLU A 310 20.85 -0.25 14.16
C GLU A 310 21.00 -0.96 12.82
N SER A 311 21.11 -2.30 12.81
CA SER A 311 21.13 -3.09 11.58
C SER A 311 19.81 -3.05 10.81
N ILE A 312 18.66 -2.84 11.47
CA ILE A 312 17.35 -2.69 10.80
C ILE A 312 17.22 -1.30 10.16
N ALA A 313 17.62 -0.24 10.84
CA ALA A 313 17.45 1.14 10.38
C ALA A 313 18.74 1.96 10.67
N PRO A 314 19.82 1.76 9.88
CA PRO A 314 21.11 2.37 10.12
C PRO A 314 21.07 3.89 10.11
N GLY A 315 21.57 4.54 11.17
CA GLY A 315 21.67 5.99 11.26
C GLY A 315 20.35 6.76 11.34
N LEU A 316 19.20 6.07 11.34
CA LEU A 316 17.88 6.70 11.43
C LEU A 316 17.38 6.75 12.87
N ASP A 317 16.57 7.76 13.17
CA ASP A 317 15.88 7.93 14.45
C ASP A 317 14.51 7.25 14.49
N SER A 318 14.04 6.75 13.36
CA SER A 318 12.75 6.08 13.18
C SER A 318 12.90 4.67 12.61
N ILE A 319 11.90 3.84 12.87
CA ILE A 319 11.80 2.47 12.39
C ILE A 319 10.40 2.20 11.84
N GLY A 320 10.32 1.52 10.70
CA GLY A 320 9.05 1.10 10.11
C GLY A 320 8.49 -0.14 10.82
N VAL A 321 7.31 0.00 11.42
CA VAL A 321 6.65 -1.06 12.19
C VAL A 321 5.28 -1.37 11.61
N MET A 322 4.93 -2.65 11.49
CA MET A 322 3.57 -3.11 11.16
C MET A 322 3.12 -4.25 12.08
N LEU A 323 1.81 -4.44 12.15
CA LEU A 323 1.19 -5.56 12.88
C LEU A 323 0.76 -6.68 11.93
N PRO A 324 0.61 -7.92 12.42
CA PRO A 324 0.10 -9.05 11.64
C PRO A 324 -1.23 -8.71 10.96
N TYR A 325 -1.30 -8.93 9.64
CA TYR A 325 -2.49 -8.64 8.82
C TYR A 325 -3.01 -9.85 8.03
N ALA A 326 -2.24 -10.91 7.94
CA ALA A 326 -2.64 -12.17 7.29
C ALA A 326 -2.62 -13.34 8.26
N PRO A 327 -3.42 -14.40 8.03
CA PRO A 327 -3.42 -15.59 8.89
C PRO A 327 -2.02 -16.18 9.08
N ILE A 328 -1.21 -16.23 8.02
CA ILE A 328 0.16 -16.75 8.06
C ILE A 328 1.02 -16.04 9.10
N HIS A 329 0.89 -14.71 9.24
CA HIS A 329 1.66 -13.93 10.21
C HIS A 329 1.31 -14.32 11.65
N HIS A 330 0.02 -14.50 11.94
CA HIS A 330 -0.44 -14.96 13.26
C HIS A 330 0.04 -16.38 13.58
N LEU A 331 0.10 -17.26 12.57
CA LEU A 331 0.60 -18.62 12.73
C LEU A 331 2.11 -18.66 12.94
N LEU A 332 2.87 -17.81 12.25
CA LEU A 332 4.31 -17.67 12.50
C LEU A 332 4.57 -17.20 13.93
N PHE A 333 3.94 -16.09 14.36
CA PHE A 333 4.11 -15.59 15.74
C PHE A 333 3.58 -16.51 16.84
N ARG A 334 2.69 -17.41 16.51
CA ARG A 334 2.26 -18.47 17.44
C ARG A 334 3.38 -19.48 17.72
N ASN A 335 4.27 -19.71 16.75
CA ASN A 335 5.26 -20.78 16.77
C ASN A 335 6.71 -20.27 16.92
N THR A 336 6.95 -18.97 16.95
CA THR A 336 8.26 -18.36 17.24
C THR A 336 8.25 -17.68 18.60
N ASN A 337 9.42 -17.53 19.22
CA ASN A 337 9.61 -16.72 20.43
C ASN A 337 9.99 -15.27 20.13
N GLU A 338 10.24 -14.93 18.86
CA GLU A 338 10.67 -13.59 18.46
C GLU A 338 9.61 -12.52 18.80
N PRO A 339 10.00 -11.35 19.34
CA PRO A 339 9.10 -10.23 19.58
C PRO A 339 8.66 -9.57 18.28
N ALA A 340 9.52 -9.64 17.28
CA ALA A 340 9.31 -9.11 15.95
C ALA A 340 10.09 -9.93 14.90
N LEU A 341 9.72 -9.77 13.65
CA LEU A 341 10.46 -10.29 12.51
C LEU A 341 10.83 -9.13 11.58
N VAL A 342 12.05 -9.10 11.06
CA VAL A 342 12.32 -8.30 9.86
C VAL A 342 11.36 -8.79 8.79
N LEU A 343 10.71 -7.87 8.10
CA LEU A 343 9.82 -8.21 6.99
C LEU A 343 10.00 -7.17 5.88
N THR A 344 10.72 -7.54 4.82
CA THR A 344 11.01 -6.66 3.69
C THR A 344 10.52 -7.28 2.39
N SER A 345 10.19 -6.45 1.39
CA SER A 345 9.76 -6.94 0.07
C SER A 345 10.80 -7.88 -0.55
N ALA A 346 10.32 -8.96 -1.17
CA ALA A 346 11.14 -9.96 -1.80
C ALA A 346 11.39 -9.61 -3.27
N ASN A 347 12.37 -8.75 -3.49
CA ASN A 347 12.83 -8.30 -4.81
C ASN A 347 14.32 -7.91 -4.74
N PRO A 348 15.05 -7.97 -5.85
CA PRO A 348 16.29 -7.22 -5.99
C PRO A 348 16.03 -5.70 -5.89
N THR A 349 17.07 -4.93 -5.62
CA THR A 349 16.94 -3.46 -5.52
C THR A 349 16.47 -2.87 -6.85
N GLY A 350 15.39 -2.08 -6.81
CA GLY A 350 14.81 -1.41 -7.98
C GLY A 350 13.82 -2.25 -8.80
N MET A 351 13.70 -3.55 -8.53
CA MET A 351 12.79 -4.45 -9.25
C MET A 351 11.41 -4.55 -8.58
N PRO A 352 10.35 -4.91 -9.33
CA PRO A 352 9.04 -5.19 -8.74
C PRO A 352 9.10 -6.41 -7.82
N MET A 353 8.21 -6.44 -6.83
CA MET A 353 8.10 -7.60 -5.93
C MET A 353 7.62 -8.84 -6.70
N TYR A 354 8.30 -9.97 -6.52
CA TYR A 354 7.92 -11.22 -7.18
C TYR A 354 6.68 -11.85 -6.54
N ILE A 355 5.80 -12.42 -7.39
CA ILE A 355 4.53 -13.05 -6.99
C ILE A 355 4.39 -14.49 -7.47
N GLU A 356 5.12 -14.90 -8.51
CA GLU A 356 5.07 -16.26 -9.05
C GLU A 356 6.06 -17.17 -8.31
N PRO A 357 5.61 -18.32 -7.73
CA PRO A 357 6.45 -19.18 -6.90
C PRO A 357 7.76 -19.61 -7.58
N GLU A 358 7.71 -19.96 -8.86
CA GLU A 358 8.85 -20.42 -9.63
C GLU A 358 9.88 -19.29 -9.83
N ILE A 359 9.43 -18.08 -10.11
CA ILE A 359 10.29 -16.89 -10.22
C ILE A 359 10.88 -16.55 -8.85
N ILE A 360 10.07 -16.57 -7.78
CA ILE A 360 10.54 -16.34 -6.41
C ILE A 360 11.69 -17.28 -6.06
N MET A 361 11.52 -18.58 -6.31
CA MET A 361 12.53 -19.61 -5.99
C MET A 361 13.77 -19.51 -6.87
N ASN A 362 13.65 -19.06 -8.11
CA ASN A 362 14.79 -18.90 -9.00
C ASN A 362 15.59 -17.62 -8.67
N GLU A 363 14.93 -16.49 -8.58
CA GLU A 363 15.57 -15.17 -8.47
C GLU A 363 16.10 -14.86 -7.06
N LEU A 364 15.53 -15.48 -6.03
CA LEU A 364 15.93 -15.21 -4.65
C LEU A 364 16.77 -16.32 -4.00
N ARG A 365 17.18 -17.35 -4.76
CA ARG A 365 17.94 -18.51 -4.23
C ARG A 365 19.23 -18.13 -3.51
N ASP A 366 19.89 -17.05 -3.94
CA ASP A 366 21.15 -16.57 -3.36
C ASP A 366 20.93 -15.57 -2.22
N ILE A 367 19.67 -15.14 -2.01
CA ILE A 367 19.30 -14.18 -0.98
C ILE A 367 18.75 -14.89 0.23
N VAL A 368 17.91 -15.92 0.06
CA VAL A 368 17.23 -16.61 1.15
C VAL A 368 17.67 -18.07 1.30
N ASP A 369 17.45 -18.63 2.47
CA ASP A 369 17.78 -20.03 2.76
C ASP A 369 16.60 -20.98 2.48
N TYR A 370 15.35 -20.46 2.63
CA TYR A 370 14.12 -21.23 2.43
C TYR A 370 13.02 -20.37 1.81
N PHE A 371 12.04 -21.06 1.20
CA PHE A 371 10.87 -20.48 0.57
C PHE A 371 9.59 -21.10 1.15
N LEU A 372 8.72 -20.30 1.73
CA LEU A 372 7.36 -20.66 2.10
C LEU A 372 6.42 -20.05 1.05
N VAL A 373 6.07 -20.79 0.03
CA VAL A 373 5.26 -20.34 -1.12
C VAL A 373 3.95 -21.12 -1.20
N HIS A 374 2.94 -20.52 -1.84
CA HIS A 374 1.60 -21.10 -1.95
C HIS A 374 1.12 -21.13 -3.40
N ASN A 375 0.05 -21.91 -3.66
CA ASN A 375 -0.53 -22.12 -4.98
C ASN A 375 -1.71 -21.19 -5.33
N ARG A 376 -2.07 -20.19 -4.48
CA ARG A 376 -3.05 -19.17 -4.86
C ARG A 376 -2.38 -18.11 -5.71
N ARG A 377 -2.88 -17.86 -6.91
CA ARG A 377 -2.39 -16.76 -7.75
C ARG A 377 -2.62 -15.40 -7.07
N ILE A 378 -1.62 -14.54 -7.13
CA ILE A 378 -1.71 -13.12 -6.83
C ILE A 378 -1.92 -12.42 -8.16
N HIS A 379 -3.08 -11.78 -8.35
CA HIS A 379 -3.40 -11.11 -9.62
C HIS A 379 -2.76 -9.72 -9.68
N GLN A 380 -2.90 -8.95 -8.58
CA GLN A 380 -2.24 -7.66 -8.44
C GLN A 380 -1.27 -7.68 -7.26
N ARG A 381 0.01 -7.45 -7.57
CA ARG A 381 1.02 -7.25 -6.51
C ARG A 381 0.83 -5.89 -5.85
N ALA A 382 1.05 -5.80 -4.57
CA ALA A 382 1.02 -4.54 -3.84
C ALA A 382 1.96 -4.60 -2.65
N ASP A 383 2.91 -3.67 -2.60
CA ASP A 383 3.76 -3.44 -1.43
C ASP A 383 2.93 -3.00 -0.23
N ASP A 384 3.51 -3.09 0.96
CA ASP A 384 2.90 -2.50 2.15
C ASP A 384 2.92 -0.97 2.08
N SER A 385 1.81 -0.34 2.44
CA SER A 385 1.75 1.12 2.58
C SER A 385 2.63 1.58 3.73
N VAL A 386 3.27 2.74 3.57
CA VAL A 386 4.13 3.36 4.58
C VAL A 386 3.58 4.72 4.92
N VAL A 387 3.37 4.97 6.22
CA VAL A 387 2.79 6.20 6.77
C VAL A 387 3.72 6.77 7.85
N LYS A 388 3.89 8.08 7.85
CA LYS A 388 4.60 8.85 8.90
C LYS A 388 3.65 9.92 9.44
N LEU A 389 3.66 10.14 10.75
CA LEU A 389 3.03 11.30 11.36
C LEU A 389 4.07 12.40 11.55
N ILE A 390 3.88 13.54 10.88
CA ILE A 390 4.84 14.66 10.93
C ILE A 390 4.68 15.44 12.24
N ASP A 391 3.47 15.84 12.57
CA ASP A 391 3.13 16.68 13.72
C ASP A 391 2.29 15.96 14.79
N LYS A 392 2.30 14.62 14.79
CA LYS A 392 1.51 13.72 15.63
C LYS A 392 -0.02 13.78 15.36
N THR A 393 -0.47 14.57 14.41
CA THR A 393 -1.89 14.75 14.08
C THR A 393 -2.21 14.40 12.64
N ASN A 394 -1.28 14.62 11.69
CA ASN A 394 -1.51 14.42 10.27
C ASN A 394 -0.67 13.25 9.73
N PRO A 395 -1.32 12.17 9.25
CA PRO A 395 -0.62 11.08 8.58
C PRO A 395 -0.23 11.50 7.16
N VAL A 396 1.04 11.28 6.80
CA VAL A 396 1.56 11.48 5.44
C VAL A 396 1.96 10.13 4.86
N PHE A 397 1.58 9.88 3.62
CA PHE A 397 2.00 8.69 2.91
C PHE A 397 3.41 8.86 2.35
N ILE A 398 4.32 8.00 2.79
CA ILE A 398 5.60 7.77 2.11
C ILE A 398 5.39 6.83 0.92
N ARG A 399 4.44 5.89 1.06
CA ARG A 399 4.01 4.96 0.03
C ARG A 399 2.53 4.62 0.23
N ARG A 400 1.73 4.74 -0.84
CA ARG A 400 0.32 4.35 -0.84
C ARG A 400 0.15 3.08 -1.69
N ALA A 401 -0.17 1.96 -1.06
CA ALA A 401 -0.30 0.65 -1.69
C ALA A 401 -1.31 -0.24 -0.94
N ARG A 402 -0.96 -1.45 -0.52
CA ARG A 402 -1.86 -2.40 0.13
C ARG A 402 -2.68 -1.75 1.26
N GLY A 403 -3.98 -2.04 1.29
CA GLY A 403 -4.92 -1.55 2.29
C GLY A 403 -5.49 -0.16 2.00
N TYR A 404 -4.91 0.58 1.05
CA TYR A 404 -5.40 1.90 0.62
C TYR A 404 -5.75 1.93 -0.87
N VAL A 405 -5.01 1.15 -1.69
CA VAL A 405 -5.31 0.99 -3.11
C VAL A 405 -6.30 -0.16 -3.25
N PRO A 406 -7.31 -0.02 -4.11
CA PRO A 406 -7.59 1.01 -5.11
C PRO A 406 -8.64 2.06 -4.68
N GLU A 407 -8.76 2.35 -3.39
CA GLU A 407 -9.69 3.38 -2.90
C GLU A 407 -9.38 4.73 -3.58
N PRO A 408 -10.37 5.40 -4.21
CA PRO A 408 -10.11 6.62 -4.93
C PRO A 408 -9.91 7.84 -4.01
N LEU A 409 -9.22 8.84 -4.52
CA LEU A 409 -9.21 10.19 -3.99
C LEU A 409 -10.36 10.98 -4.60
N LEU A 410 -11.02 11.82 -3.80
CA LEU A 410 -12.04 12.74 -4.30
C LEU A 410 -11.37 13.89 -5.04
N PHE A 411 -11.94 14.26 -6.17
CA PHE A 411 -11.44 15.34 -7.01
C PHE A 411 -12.59 16.18 -7.54
N ASN A 412 -12.82 17.32 -6.90
CA ASN A 412 -13.92 18.22 -7.25
C ASN A 412 -13.42 19.29 -8.22
N GLY A 413 -14.02 19.35 -9.41
CA GLY A 413 -13.65 20.34 -10.40
C GLY A 413 -14.41 20.14 -11.72
N PRO A 414 -14.19 21.00 -12.73
CA PRO A 414 -14.91 20.95 -14.01
C PRO A 414 -14.53 19.75 -14.88
N TRP A 415 -13.65 18.87 -14.41
CA TRP A 415 -13.13 17.70 -15.15
C TRP A 415 -13.76 16.38 -14.76
N GLU A 416 -14.90 16.39 -14.08
CA GLU A 416 -15.54 15.19 -13.54
C GLU A 416 -15.82 14.11 -14.59
N THR A 417 -16.12 14.50 -15.83
CA THR A 417 -16.43 13.58 -16.92
C THR A 417 -15.19 13.03 -17.63
N LEU A 418 -14.00 13.62 -17.44
CA LEU A 418 -12.80 13.25 -18.15
C LEU A 418 -12.15 11.98 -17.59
N LYS A 419 -11.75 11.09 -18.49
CA LYS A 419 -11.05 9.84 -18.22
C LYS A 419 -9.59 9.99 -18.63
N VAL A 420 -8.73 10.43 -17.70
CA VAL A 420 -7.34 10.75 -17.98
C VAL A 420 -6.42 9.75 -17.26
N ILE A 421 -5.40 9.27 -17.98
CA ILE A 421 -4.32 8.46 -17.43
C ILE A 421 -3.17 9.38 -17.02
N GLY A 422 -2.59 9.18 -15.84
CA GLY A 422 -1.32 9.75 -15.42
C GLY A 422 -0.31 8.62 -15.16
N VAL A 423 0.88 8.69 -15.77
CA VAL A 423 1.90 7.64 -15.63
C VAL A 423 2.97 7.94 -14.59
N GLY A 424 2.99 9.18 -14.06
CA GLY A 424 3.98 9.61 -13.07
C GLY A 424 5.37 9.87 -13.66
N PRO A 425 6.34 10.23 -12.79
CA PRO A 425 7.74 10.44 -13.16
C PRO A 425 8.50 9.10 -13.21
N GLU A 426 9.83 9.17 -13.26
CA GLU A 426 10.69 7.98 -13.24
C GLU A 426 10.81 7.37 -11.84
N GLU A 427 11.05 8.19 -10.80
CA GLU A 427 11.26 7.71 -9.45
C GLU A 427 9.95 7.54 -8.67
N LYS A 428 9.82 6.43 -7.94
CA LYS A 428 8.67 6.12 -7.05
C LYS A 428 7.32 6.26 -7.75
N ALA A 429 7.27 5.93 -9.03
CA ALA A 429 6.11 6.10 -9.88
C ALA A 429 4.86 5.38 -9.34
N THR A 430 3.72 5.98 -9.63
CA THR A 430 2.38 5.44 -9.41
C THR A 430 1.52 5.88 -10.60
N GLY A 431 0.84 4.95 -11.24
CA GLY A 431 -0.16 5.29 -12.24
C GLY A 431 -1.42 5.85 -11.61
N SER A 432 -2.17 6.66 -12.35
CA SER A 432 -3.47 7.18 -11.91
C SER A 432 -4.46 7.24 -13.06
N ILE A 433 -5.75 7.12 -12.75
CA ILE A 433 -6.84 7.19 -13.72
C ILE A 433 -7.97 8.01 -13.11
N SER A 434 -8.44 9.04 -13.82
CA SER A 434 -9.62 9.79 -13.43
C SER A 434 -10.90 9.19 -14.01
N LYS A 435 -11.98 9.18 -13.22
CA LYS A 435 -13.34 8.84 -13.65
C LYS A 435 -14.35 9.42 -12.65
N SER A 436 -15.38 10.10 -13.15
CA SER A 436 -16.54 10.57 -12.37
C SER A 436 -16.14 11.33 -11.09
N GLY A 437 -15.27 12.35 -11.21
CA GLY A 437 -14.80 13.16 -10.08
C GLY A 437 -13.90 12.44 -9.09
N ARG A 438 -13.29 11.32 -9.48
CA ARG A 438 -12.41 10.52 -8.63
C ARG A 438 -11.11 10.21 -9.34
N ILE A 439 -10.02 10.12 -8.56
CA ILE A 439 -8.71 9.69 -9.03
C ILE A 439 -8.41 8.32 -8.40
N TYR A 440 -8.33 7.29 -9.22
CA TYR A 440 -7.92 5.95 -8.85
C TYR A 440 -6.42 5.79 -9.07
N MET A 441 -5.68 5.61 -8.00
CA MET A 441 -4.24 5.38 -8.08
C MET A 441 -3.97 3.87 -8.18
N THR A 442 -2.99 3.50 -8.99
CA THR A 442 -2.43 2.14 -8.92
C THR A 442 -1.68 1.98 -7.59
N GLN A 443 -1.30 0.75 -7.26
CA GLN A 443 -0.30 0.51 -6.24
C GLN A 443 1.04 1.17 -6.62
N HIS A 444 1.92 1.35 -5.63
CA HIS A 444 3.27 1.83 -5.87
C HIS A 444 4.02 0.90 -6.85
N ILE A 445 4.52 1.46 -7.92
CA ILE A 445 5.25 0.75 -8.97
C ILE A 445 6.74 0.70 -8.62
N GLY A 446 7.32 1.82 -8.23
CA GLY A 446 8.74 1.99 -7.98
C GLY A 446 9.43 2.82 -9.07
N ASP A 447 10.73 2.63 -9.23
CA ASP A 447 11.53 3.44 -10.14
C ASP A 447 11.42 2.86 -11.57
N THR A 448 10.83 3.61 -12.49
CA THR A 448 10.50 3.16 -13.86
C THR A 448 11.68 3.26 -14.82
N ASN A 449 12.90 3.32 -14.32
CA ASN A 449 14.15 3.21 -15.11
C ASN A 449 14.51 1.77 -15.50
N GLN A 450 13.66 0.78 -15.15
CA GLN A 450 13.79 -0.63 -15.54
C GLN A 450 12.55 -1.03 -16.35
N ILE A 451 12.76 -1.87 -17.38
CA ILE A 451 11.67 -2.34 -18.24
C ILE A 451 10.61 -3.11 -17.47
N GLU A 452 11.01 -3.91 -16.49
CA GLU A 452 10.11 -4.70 -15.65
C GLU A 452 9.18 -3.82 -14.81
N ASN A 453 9.61 -2.61 -14.43
CA ASN A 453 8.76 -1.65 -13.75
C ASN A 453 7.78 -0.96 -14.72
N ILE A 454 8.18 -0.74 -15.98
CA ILE A 454 7.27 -0.25 -17.03
C ILE A 454 6.22 -1.31 -17.38
N GLU A 455 6.60 -2.59 -17.48
CA GLU A 455 5.65 -3.68 -17.66
C GLU A 455 4.66 -3.76 -16.49
N PHE A 456 5.16 -3.63 -15.26
CA PHE A 456 4.31 -3.60 -14.07
C PHE A 456 3.37 -2.38 -14.04
N LEU A 457 3.84 -1.19 -14.45
CA LEU A 457 3.00 0.01 -14.59
C LEU A 457 1.91 -0.22 -15.64
N SER A 458 2.28 -0.81 -16.79
CA SER A 458 1.35 -1.16 -17.87
C SER A 458 0.26 -2.11 -17.38
N ASP A 459 0.64 -3.21 -16.74
CA ASP A 459 -0.29 -4.20 -16.20
C ASP A 459 -1.25 -3.57 -15.17
N ALA A 460 -0.72 -2.73 -14.28
CA ALA A 460 -1.51 -2.07 -13.26
C ALA A 460 -2.51 -1.06 -13.85
N ILE A 461 -2.09 -0.26 -14.85
CA ILE A 461 -2.98 0.68 -15.56
C ILE A 461 -4.05 -0.09 -16.35
N ASN A 462 -3.66 -1.10 -17.12
CA ASN A 462 -4.60 -1.89 -17.92
C ASN A 462 -5.65 -2.59 -17.05
N HIS A 463 -5.22 -3.16 -15.91
CA HIS A 463 -6.14 -3.76 -14.96
C HIS A 463 -7.12 -2.73 -14.38
N MET A 464 -6.64 -1.53 -14.03
CA MET A 464 -7.51 -0.47 -13.53
C MET A 464 -8.47 0.04 -14.59
N LEU A 465 -8.04 0.24 -15.85
CA LEU A 465 -8.91 0.60 -16.97
C LEU A 465 -10.01 -0.45 -17.16
N HIS A 466 -9.64 -1.74 -17.11
CA HIS A 466 -10.60 -2.84 -17.19
C HIS A 466 -11.62 -2.81 -16.05
N LEU A 467 -11.17 -2.68 -14.80
CA LEU A 467 -12.08 -2.62 -13.64
C LEU A 467 -12.96 -1.36 -13.64
N LEU A 468 -12.46 -0.26 -14.17
CA LEU A 468 -13.19 1.01 -14.30
C LEU A 468 -14.10 1.05 -15.54
N ASP A 469 -14.09 0.00 -16.37
CA ASP A 469 -14.84 -0.07 -17.63
C ASP A 469 -14.53 1.13 -18.55
N ILE A 470 -13.23 1.41 -18.72
CA ILE A 470 -12.74 2.47 -19.60
C ILE A 470 -12.11 1.82 -20.84
N ASN A 471 -12.84 1.80 -21.93
CA ASN A 471 -12.38 1.21 -23.19
C ASN A 471 -11.45 2.19 -23.96
N LYS A 472 -11.69 3.49 -23.84
CA LYS A 472 -10.86 4.54 -24.42
C LYS A 472 -10.76 5.71 -23.46
N PRO A 473 -9.57 6.04 -22.95
CA PRO A 473 -9.34 7.27 -22.20
C PRO A 473 -9.41 8.51 -23.11
N ASP A 474 -9.66 9.67 -22.51
CA ASP A 474 -9.74 10.95 -23.23
C ASP A 474 -8.35 11.57 -23.44
N ALA A 475 -7.40 11.30 -22.54
CA ALA A 475 -6.03 11.81 -22.59
C ALA A 475 -5.09 10.98 -21.71
N ILE A 476 -3.79 11.19 -21.92
CA ILE A 476 -2.74 10.68 -21.05
C ILE A 476 -1.76 11.80 -20.68
N SER A 477 -1.21 11.77 -19.48
CA SER A 477 -0.21 12.73 -19.01
C SER A 477 1.04 12.01 -18.49
N CYS A 478 2.20 12.65 -18.71
CA CYS A 478 3.50 12.20 -18.24
C CYS A 478 4.34 13.39 -17.75
N ASP A 479 5.52 13.11 -17.19
CA ASP A 479 6.50 14.13 -16.85
C ASP A 479 6.98 14.90 -18.10
N LEU A 480 7.45 16.12 -17.91
CA LEU A 480 8.04 16.93 -18.98
C LEU A 480 9.39 16.37 -19.48
N HIS A 481 10.06 15.54 -18.67
CA HIS A 481 11.36 14.98 -19.01
C HIS A 481 11.29 14.08 -20.25
N PRO A 482 12.08 14.35 -21.31
CA PRO A 482 11.93 13.67 -22.59
C PRO A 482 12.48 12.24 -22.62
N GLU A 483 13.38 11.89 -21.69
CA GLU A 483 14.14 10.63 -21.75
C GLU A 483 13.70 9.60 -20.69
N PHE A 484 12.61 9.87 -19.94
CA PHE A 484 12.08 8.88 -19.01
C PHE A 484 11.39 7.73 -19.76
N LEU A 485 11.61 6.49 -19.34
CA LEU A 485 10.89 5.34 -19.90
C LEU A 485 9.37 5.44 -19.66
N SER A 486 8.94 6.11 -18.59
CA SER A 486 7.52 6.42 -18.37
C SER A 486 6.97 7.41 -19.40
N THR A 487 7.79 8.31 -19.94
CA THR A 487 7.42 9.20 -21.04
C THR A 487 7.25 8.42 -22.34
N ASP A 488 8.21 7.55 -22.69
CA ASP A 488 8.12 6.68 -23.89
C ASP A 488 6.87 5.76 -23.78
N PHE A 489 6.57 5.25 -22.58
CA PHE A 489 5.37 4.48 -22.33
C PHE A 489 4.10 5.30 -22.61
N ALA A 490 4.03 6.56 -22.12
CA ALA A 490 2.89 7.44 -22.36
C ALA A 490 2.71 7.78 -23.85
N GLU A 491 3.80 7.99 -24.59
CA GLU A 491 3.76 8.21 -26.03
C GLU A 491 3.17 7.03 -26.79
N ARG A 492 3.56 5.81 -26.42
CA ARG A 492 3.01 4.58 -27.03
C ARG A 492 1.51 4.44 -26.77
N ILE A 493 1.08 4.65 -25.53
CA ILE A 493 -0.36 4.58 -25.16
C ILE A 493 -1.15 5.69 -25.87
N ALA A 494 -0.61 6.92 -25.96
CA ALA A 494 -1.26 8.01 -26.69
C ALA A 494 -1.47 7.66 -28.18
N ALA A 495 -0.48 7.04 -28.81
CA ALA A 495 -0.56 6.60 -30.19
C ALA A 495 -1.52 5.41 -30.37
N GLU A 496 -1.51 4.44 -29.46
CA GLU A 496 -2.37 3.25 -29.51
C GLU A 496 -3.87 3.61 -29.42
N TYR A 497 -4.22 4.50 -28.47
CA TYR A 497 -5.61 4.93 -28.27
C TYR A 497 -6.00 6.13 -29.15
N GLU A 498 -5.06 6.72 -29.90
CA GLU A 498 -5.26 7.95 -30.67
C GLU A 498 -5.83 9.08 -29.78
N ILE A 499 -5.15 9.37 -28.67
CA ILE A 499 -5.53 10.38 -27.68
C ILE A 499 -4.42 11.42 -27.49
N PRO A 500 -4.75 12.64 -27.01
CA PRO A 500 -3.75 13.66 -26.71
C PRO A 500 -2.84 13.25 -25.54
N LEU A 501 -1.55 13.58 -25.72
CA LEU A 501 -0.52 13.47 -24.69
C LEU A 501 -0.21 14.84 -24.10
N TYR A 502 -0.26 14.95 -22.77
CA TYR A 502 0.11 16.15 -22.03
C TYR A 502 1.40 15.92 -21.23
N ARG A 503 2.41 16.74 -21.49
CA ARG A 503 3.67 16.76 -20.74
C ARG A 503 3.58 17.81 -19.64
N ILE A 504 3.71 17.41 -18.39
CA ILE A 504 3.49 18.25 -17.21
C ILE A 504 4.86 18.57 -16.58
N GLN A 505 5.09 19.85 -16.29
CA GLN A 505 6.29 20.26 -15.57
C GLN A 505 6.28 19.66 -14.15
N HIS A 506 7.38 19.06 -13.75
CA HIS A 506 7.52 18.25 -12.54
C HIS A 506 7.01 18.95 -11.26
N HIS A 507 7.49 20.16 -11.00
CA HIS A 507 7.10 20.92 -9.79
C HIS A 507 5.66 21.46 -9.85
N HIS A 508 5.10 21.66 -11.04
CA HIS A 508 3.67 21.94 -11.19
C HIS A 508 2.83 20.70 -10.81
N ALA A 509 3.29 19.49 -11.14
CA ALA A 509 2.65 18.25 -10.68
C ALA A 509 2.66 18.13 -9.15
N HIS A 510 3.76 18.50 -8.48
CA HIS A 510 3.82 18.58 -7.02
C HIS A 510 2.82 19.59 -6.44
N LEU A 511 2.70 20.78 -7.05
CA LEU A 511 1.71 21.80 -6.65
C LEU A 511 0.29 21.25 -6.76
N ALA A 512 -0.06 20.63 -7.88
CA ALA A 512 -1.38 20.04 -8.10
C ALA A 512 -1.66 18.90 -7.11
N THR A 513 -0.66 18.06 -6.80
CA THR A 513 -0.79 16.96 -5.82
C THR A 513 -1.15 17.49 -4.43
N ILE A 514 -0.51 18.56 -3.98
CA ILE A 514 -0.81 19.20 -2.67
C ILE A 514 -2.23 19.77 -2.67
N MET A 515 -2.67 20.36 -3.79
CA MET A 515 -4.02 20.89 -3.90
C MET A 515 -5.09 19.78 -3.81
N VAL A 516 -4.86 18.64 -4.47
CA VAL A 516 -5.75 17.46 -4.38
C VAL A 516 -5.78 16.89 -2.96
N ASP A 517 -4.61 16.67 -2.35
CA ASP A 517 -4.50 16.09 -1.01
C ASP A 517 -5.13 17.01 0.06
N GLY A 518 -4.97 18.32 -0.10
CA GLY A 518 -5.55 19.34 0.76
C GLY A 518 -7.00 19.68 0.47
N LEU A 519 -7.65 19.05 -0.51
CA LEU A 519 -8.99 19.37 -1.01
C LEU A 519 -9.17 20.87 -1.31
N ILE A 520 -8.13 21.50 -1.85
CA ILE A 520 -8.13 22.93 -2.18
C ILE A 520 -9.02 23.15 -3.42
N PRO A 521 -9.96 24.13 -3.39
CA PRO A 521 -10.84 24.40 -4.52
C PRO A 521 -10.07 24.68 -5.82
N TYR A 522 -10.63 24.26 -6.96
CA TYR A 522 -9.95 24.34 -8.27
C TYR A 522 -9.70 25.77 -8.74
N ASP A 523 -10.48 26.75 -8.30
CA ASP A 523 -10.38 28.18 -8.60
C ASP A 523 -9.40 28.92 -7.67
N SER A 524 -8.78 28.23 -6.74
CA SER A 524 -7.83 28.80 -5.79
C SER A 524 -6.42 28.79 -6.36
N ARG A 525 -5.68 29.88 -6.10
CA ARG A 525 -4.23 29.94 -6.36
C ARG A 525 -3.46 29.82 -5.05
N ILE A 526 -2.38 29.04 -5.07
CA ILE A 526 -1.53 28.83 -3.91
C ILE A 526 -0.08 29.26 -4.17
N ILE A 527 0.65 29.53 -3.10
CA ILE A 527 2.11 29.59 -3.12
C ILE A 527 2.60 28.21 -2.67
N CYS A 528 3.35 27.54 -3.54
CA CYS A 528 3.93 26.24 -3.28
C CYS A 528 5.44 26.34 -3.20
N ILE A 529 6.03 25.77 -2.15
CA ILE A 529 7.47 25.54 -2.04
C ILE A 529 7.69 24.07 -2.34
N THR A 530 8.34 23.78 -3.47
CA THR A 530 8.74 22.43 -3.83
C THR A 530 10.19 22.23 -3.46
N ALA A 531 10.46 21.29 -2.57
CA ALA A 531 11.80 20.89 -2.18
C ALA A 531 12.08 19.52 -2.78
N ASP A 532 12.54 19.53 -4.01
CA ASP A 532 12.81 18.34 -4.80
C ASP A 532 14.29 18.27 -5.17
N GLY A 533 14.77 17.07 -5.48
CA GLY A 533 16.15 16.88 -5.92
C GLY A 533 16.36 17.32 -7.35
N PHE A 534 15.48 16.89 -8.24
CA PHE A 534 15.54 17.17 -9.65
C PHE A 534 14.16 17.11 -10.30
N GLY A 535 13.80 18.18 -10.99
CA GLY A 535 12.66 18.21 -11.89
C GLY A 535 13.07 18.92 -13.19
N TYR A 536 12.62 18.41 -14.32
CA TYR A 536 12.91 19.02 -15.62
C TYR A 536 12.16 20.34 -15.76
N GLY A 537 12.93 21.44 -15.88
CA GLY A 537 12.39 22.79 -15.99
C GLY A 537 11.88 23.11 -17.39
N SER A 538 10.91 24.02 -17.50
CA SER A 538 10.40 24.51 -18.80
C SER A 538 11.44 25.28 -19.61
N ASP A 539 12.57 25.63 -18.99
CA ASP A 539 13.74 26.29 -19.60
C ASP A 539 14.85 25.29 -19.96
N ASN A 540 14.56 23.99 -19.94
CA ASN A 540 15.50 22.89 -20.15
C ASN A 540 16.64 22.81 -19.11
N ASN A 541 16.46 23.46 -17.96
CA ASN A 541 17.39 23.38 -16.85
C ASN A 541 16.85 22.45 -15.76
N ALA A 542 17.77 21.96 -14.92
CA ALA A 542 17.41 21.25 -13.71
C ALA A 542 16.84 22.24 -12.68
N TRP A 543 15.60 22.04 -12.28
CA TRP A 543 14.98 22.71 -11.14
C TRP A 543 15.04 21.79 -9.91
N GLY A 544 15.01 22.41 -8.73
CA GLY A 544 15.05 21.65 -7.47
C GLY A 544 14.18 22.30 -6.40
N GLY A 545 14.69 23.29 -5.63
CA GLY A 545 13.93 24.02 -4.63
C GLY A 545 13.29 25.27 -5.16
N GLU A 546 12.05 25.14 -5.54
CA GLU A 546 11.35 26.17 -6.29
C GLU A 546 10.21 26.80 -5.49
N ILE A 547 9.95 28.07 -5.75
CA ILE A 547 8.78 28.78 -5.23
C ILE A 547 7.87 29.04 -6.43
N LEU A 548 6.74 28.34 -6.45
CA LEU A 548 5.72 28.46 -7.48
C LEU A 548 4.49 29.20 -6.96
N VAL A 549 3.84 29.98 -7.81
CA VAL A 549 2.51 30.53 -7.58
C VAL A 549 1.61 30.03 -8.69
N GLY A 550 0.61 29.24 -8.37
CA GLY A 550 -0.20 28.60 -9.39
C GLY A 550 -1.49 27.97 -8.87
N ASP A 551 -2.15 27.29 -9.77
CA ASP A 551 -3.35 26.50 -9.58
C ASP A 551 -3.23 25.18 -10.37
N TYR A 552 -4.32 24.44 -10.54
CA TYR A 552 -4.31 23.17 -11.31
C TYR A 552 -3.92 23.35 -12.78
N SER A 553 -4.16 24.51 -13.36
CA SER A 553 -4.01 24.76 -14.81
C SER A 553 -2.65 25.34 -15.17
N ASP A 554 -2.09 26.17 -14.30
CA ASP A 554 -0.88 26.94 -14.60
C ASP A 554 -0.09 27.26 -13.34
N SER A 555 1.22 27.42 -13.50
CA SER A 555 2.11 27.88 -12.43
C SER A 555 3.21 28.80 -12.95
N ILE A 556 3.53 29.80 -12.13
CA ILE A 556 4.60 30.75 -12.40
C ILE A 556 5.72 30.55 -11.37
N ARG A 557 6.92 30.28 -11.85
CA ARG A 557 8.14 30.26 -11.01
C ARG A 557 8.45 31.67 -10.53
N ARG A 558 8.44 31.90 -9.22
CA ARG A 558 8.75 33.18 -8.57
C ARG A 558 10.14 33.24 -7.99
N GLY A 559 10.76 32.11 -7.76
CA GLY A 559 12.11 32.02 -7.24
C GLY A 559 12.53 30.57 -7.04
N GLY A 560 13.74 30.38 -6.61
CA GLY A 560 14.30 29.08 -6.32
C GLY A 560 15.60 29.23 -5.54
N LEU A 561 16.15 28.13 -5.07
CA LEU A 561 17.46 28.11 -4.45
C LEU A 561 18.54 28.44 -5.50
N LYS A 562 19.59 29.11 -5.03
CA LYS A 562 20.72 29.45 -5.90
C LYS A 562 21.39 28.17 -6.38
N VAL A 563 21.47 28.04 -7.69
CA VAL A 563 22.19 26.96 -8.35
C VAL A 563 23.61 26.79 -7.78
N GLN A 564 23.99 25.57 -7.46
CA GLN A 564 25.33 25.20 -6.99
C GLN A 564 25.95 24.18 -7.94
N GLU A 565 27.25 23.97 -7.83
CA GLU A 565 27.96 23.02 -8.66
C GLU A 565 27.79 21.58 -8.12
N TYR A 566 27.59 20.65 -9.01
CA TYR A 566 27.38 19.24 -8.72
C TYR A 566 28.64 18.45 -9.01
N THR A 567 29.24 17.87 -7.97
CA THR A 567 30.54 17.20 -8.10
C THR A 567 30.40 15.69 -8.19
N GLY A 568 30.21 15.14 -9.37
CA GLY A 568 30.22 13.71 -9.59
C GLY A 568 28.97 13.13 -10.25
N GLY A 569 28.13 13.95 -10.88
CA GLY A 569 26.94 13.50 -11.61
C GLY A 569 25.98 12.73 -10.68
N ASP A 570 25.31 11.70 -11.19
CA ASP A 570 24.32 10.89 -10.46
C ASP A 570 24.85 10.27 -9.15
N LEU A 571 26.17 10.06 -9.04
CA LEU A 571 26.76 9.57 -7.80
C LEU A 571 26.69 10.59 -6.64
N SER A 572 26.42 11.86 -6.91
CA SER A 572 26.20 12.85 -5.85
C SER A 572 24.84 12.69 -5.19
N ALA A 573 23.83 12.17 -5.88
CA ALA A 573 22.55 11.79 -5.29
C ALA A 573 22.68 10.56 -4.36
N ILE A 574 23.65 9.68 -4.67
CA ILE A 574 23.90 8.47 -3.85
C ILE A 574 24.81 8.77 -2.66
N TYR A 575 25.80 9.65 -2.83
CA TYR A 575 26.83 9.97 -1.84
C TYR A 575 26.76 11.44 -1.42
N ALA A 576 26.03 11.73 -0.35
CA ALA A 576 25.83 13.08 0.18
C ALA A 576 27.14 13.88 0.41
N ALA A 577 28.24 13.18 0.70
CA ALA A 577 29.57 13.78 0.82
C ALA A 577 30.01 14.51 -0.46
N ARG A 578 29.63 14.01 -1.64
CA ARG A 578 29.99 14.66 -2.92
C ARG A 578 29.26 15.98 -3.11
N SER A 579 27.99 16.02 -2.75
CA SER A 579 27.16 17.21 -2.79
C SER A 579 27.64 18.26 -1.80
N LEU A 580 27.99 17.84 -0.59
CA LEU A 580 28.59 18.73 0.41
C LEU A 580 29.88 19.37 -0.12
N ILE A 581 30.71 18.61 -0.84
CA ILE A 581 31.90 19.13 -1.51
C ILE A 581 31.53 20.16 -2.58
N GLY A 582 30.50 19.94 -3.36
CA GLY A 582 29.99 20.91 -4.35
C GLY A 582 29.59 22.23 -3.71
N ILE A 583 28.83 22.16 -2.61
CA ILE A 583 28.35 23.32 -1.86
C ILE A 583 29.48 24.11 -1.18
N LEU A 584 30.38 23.39 -0.50
CA LEU A 584 31.39 24.00 0.40
C LEU A 584 32.77 24.15 -0.22
N GLY A 585 33.06 23.43 -1.30
CA GLY A 585 34.40 23.37 -1.88
C GLY A 585 35.01 24.72 -2.33
N ASN A 586 34.15 25.73 -2.61
CA ASN A 586 34.57 27.10 -2.91
C ASN A 586 34.56 28.03 -1.67
N ARG A 587 33.99 27.55 -0.55
CA ARG A 587 33.75 28.37 0.65
C ARG A 587 34.63 27.95 1.84
N MET A 588 35.30 26.81 1.71
CA MET A 588 36.05 26.20 2.79
C MET A 588 37.39 25.66 2.27
N ASP A 589 38.45 25.78 3.07
CA ASP A 589 39.74 25.18 2.73
C ASP A 589 39.69 23.65 2.82
N LYS A 590 40.58 22.99 2.06
CA LYS A 590 40.65 21.53 1.93
C LYS A 590 40.77 20.79 3.27
N LYS A 591 41.55 21.32 4.22
CA LYS A 591 41.75 20.72 5.54
C LYS A 591 40.47 20.71 6.38
N ARG A 592 39.77 21.83 6.35
CA ARG A 592 38.48 21.98 7.04
C ARG A 592 37.41 21.11 6.44
N LEU A 593 37.38 21.00 5.10
CA LEU A 593 36.43 20.16 4.39
C LEU A 593 36.69 18.68 4.69
N LEU A 594 37.96 18.22 4.66
CA LEU A 594 38.31 16.85 5.06
C LEU A 594 37.94 16.53 6.51
N HIS A 595 38.17 17.49 7.41
CA HIS A 595 37.81 17.33 8.83
C HIS A 595 36.28 17.22 9.00
N LEU A 596 35.50 18.03 8.28
CA LEU A 596 34.03 17.97 8.31
C LEU A 596 33.53 16.63 7.78
N LEU A 597 34.04 16.15 6.66
CA LEU A 597 33.66 14.87 6.06
C LEU A 597 34.03 13.68 6.95
N GLY A 598 35.19 13.71 7.60
CA GLY A 598 35.64 12.64 8.49
C GLY A 598 35.00 12.67 9.88
N SER A 599 34.47 13.82 10.33
CA SER A 599 33.84 13.97 11.64
C SER A 599 32.33 13.85 11.61
N SER A 600 31.71 13.88 10.41
CA SER A 600 30.28 13.86 10.26
C SER A 600 29.76 12.44 10.02
N ARG A 601 28.57 12.13 10.54
CA ARG A 601 27.83 10.90 10.22
C ARG A 601 27.37 10.82 8.73
N ILE A 602 27.62 11.88 7.97
CA ILE A 602 27.19 12.04 6.57
C ILE A 602 27.99 11.17 5.61
N ALA A 603 29.16 10.69 5.99
CA ALA A 603 30.00 9.83 5.14
C ALA A 603 30.63 8.68 5.95
N PRO A 604 29.82 7.81 6.58
CA PRO A 604 30.35 6.74 7.43
C PRO A 604 31.21 5.73 6.68
N ASP A 605 31.04 5.56 5.37
CA ASP A 605 31.64 4.48 4.58
C ASP A 605 32.62 4.95 3.49
N THR A 606 32.86 6.24 3.37
CA THR A 606 33.84 6.76 2.41
C THR A 606 35.03 7.35 3.14
N GLU A 607 36.14 6.64 3.18
CA GLU A 607 37.44 7.31 3.24
C GLU A 607 37.54 8.27 2.06
N VAL A 608 37.03 9.49 2.23
CA VAL A 608 37.31 10.57 1.28
C VAL A 608 38.80 10.90 1.47
N SER A 609 39.62 10.11 0.79
CA SER A 609 41.06 10.39 0.77
C SER A 609 41.29 11.75 0.14
N GLU A 610 42.40 12.37 0.51
CA GLU A 610 42.82 13.67 -0.04
C GLU A 610 42.83 13.65 -1.58
N LYS A 611 43.12 12.49 -2.20
CA LYS A 611 43.09 12.28 -3.65
C LYS A 611 41.68 12.31 -4.22
N ILE A 612 40.71 11.69 -3.55
CA ILE A 612 39.29 11.70 -4.00
C ILE A 612 38.76 13.15 -3.89
N LEU A 613 39.06 13.87 -2.83
CA LEU A 613 38.70 15.27 -2.69
C LEU A 613 39.29 16.14 -3.80
N ASP A 614 40.54 15.92 -4.19
CA ASP A 614 41.18 16.65 -5.30
C ASP A 614 40.50 16.34 -6.64
N VAL A 615 40.12 15.09 -6.90
CA VAL A 615 39.38 14.71 -8.10
C VAL A 615 37.99 15.37 -8.12
N LEU A 616 37.28 15.36 -7.02
CA LEU A 616 35.95 15.96 -6.92
C LEU A 616 35.99 17.51 -7.01
N LEU A 617 37.00 18.15 -6.47
CA LEU A 617 37.22 19.59 -6.61
C LEU A 617 37.68 19.98 -8.03
N HIS A 618 38.33 19.06 -8.78
CA HIS A 618 38.66 19.25 -10.18
C HIS A 618 37.50 18.96 -11.13
N ALA A 619 36.67 17.96 -10.86
CA ALA A 619 35.46 17.66 -11.58
C ALA A 619 34.41 18.78 -11.57
N LYS A 620 34.56 19.69 -10.62
CA LYS A 620 33.83 20.94 -10.47
C LYS A 620 33.80 21.84 -11.71
N ARG A 621 34.74 21.67 -12.63
CA ARG A 621 34.87 22.50 -13.85
C ARG A 621 34.07 21.97 -15.04
N GLN A 622 33.49 20.78 -14.93
CA GLN A 622 32.68 20.17 -15.99
C GLN A 622 31.24 20.05 -15.55
N ASN A 623 30.50 21.13 -15.69
CA ASN A 623 29.03 21.20 -15.74
C ASN A 623 28.23 20.50 -14.64
N VAL A 624 27.41 21.22 -13.97
CA VAL A 624 25.98 21.39 -14.07
C VAL A 624 25.24 21.33 -12.74
N ASN A 625 24.41 22.19 -12.55
CA ASN A 625 23.28 22.54 -11.71
C ASN A 625 22.45 21.38 -11.15
N LYS A 626 22.72 20.98 -9.93
CA LYS A 626 21.84 20.11 -9.15
C LYS A 626 22.08 20.35 -7.66
N LEU A 627 21.20 21.06 -6.97
CA LEU A 627 21.52 21.43 -5.59
C LEU A 627 20.56 20.99 -4.52
N LEU A 628 19.42 20.49 -4.84
CA LEU A 628 18.40 20.27 -3.83
C LEU A 628 18.16 18.82 -3.50
N GLU A 629 18.52 17.88 -4.37
CA GLU A 629 18.65 16.47 -3.97
C GLU A 629 19.50 16.38 -2.71
N ASP A 630 20.54 17.21 -2.64
CA ASP A 630 21.52 17.17 -1.59
C ASP A 630 21.04 17.86 -0.31
N LEU A 631 20.32 18.98 -0.41
CA LEU A 631 19.72 19.60 0.76
C LEU A 631 18.52 18.82 1.26
N ALA A 632 17.68 18.30 0.37
CA ALA A 632 16.57 17.44 0.75
C ALA A 632 17.08 16.09 1.28
N TYR A 633 18.14 15.51 0.68
CA TYR A 633 18.77 14.29 1.19
C TYR A 633 19.55 14.55 2.48
N ILE A 634 20.26 15.67 2.60
CA ILE A 634 20.93 16.10 3.85
C ILE A 634 19.87 16.42 4.91
N MET A 635 18.80 17.11 4.60
CA MET A 635 17.70 17.35 5.52
C MET A 635 16.95 16.06 5.87
N TYR A 636 16.75 15.16 4.91
CA TYR A 636 16.18 13.83 5.15
C TYR A 636 17.09 12.94 6.02
N MET A 637 18.41 13.07 5.85
CA MET A 637 19.41 12.35 6.67
C MET A 637 19.64 13.01 8.04
N CYS A 638 19.29 14.30 8.20
CA CYS A 638 19.40 15.03 9.47
C CYS A 638 18.10 15.03 10.30
N THR A 639 16.96 14.57 9.72
CA THR A 639 15.71 14.33 10.45
C THR A 639 15.46 12.85 10.68
#